data_1db318026e27102a585a2b20581b5b3c
#
_entry.id   1db318026e27102a585a2b20581b5b3c
#
_cell.length_a   1.000
_cell.length_b   1.000
_cell.length_c   1.000
_cell.angle_alpha   90.00
_cell.angle_beta   90.00
_cell.angle_gamma   90.00
#
_symmetry.space_group_name_H-M   'P 1'
#
loop_
_entity.id
_entity.type
_entity.pdbx_description
1 polymer ?
#
loop_
_entity_poly.entity_id
_entity_poly.type
_entity_poly.pdbx_seq_one_letter_code
_entity_poly.pdbx_strand_id
1 'polypeptide(L)'
;IPTVTITEAIGLLIALLVLIVTFRSFVVAGLPLLTAVLGVGISMAGIFAATAFATVSSTTPLLALMLGLAVGIDYALFIVARHQDQVREGMAPEESAARAVGTAGSAVVFAGVTVLIALIGLGFAGIPFLTTMGIAASVAVAIAVAISVTLTPAMLGFLKSRVAGRPRRARQKTDAAPRRPFSRRWVDAITKRPILVATAVIVGLGIVAIPALSLNLALPNAGVLPKGSEARVSYDLTAEEFGPGFNGPLILTGTIVTSTDPLNLMQDLGDEVEKLPGVREVALATPNETADTGIVQIIPKTAPDDPATSDLVRELRSHHDEWLDEYGIDLKVTGFTAVAIDISDQLGAALLPFGVFVIGLSLILLAIVFRSIWVPVTAAIGYLLSIVAAFGVVAAVFEWGWFADALHVARTGPIISFMPIVLMGVLFGLAMDYQVFLVSRMREDFVHARGSGRAEAVEAVRSGFAGTARVVTAAALIMFAVFVAFVPEGDSSLKPIALGLAAGIAIDAFLVRMTLIPAVMAILGDRAWSIPRWMQRILPHVDIEGEAVERERALDAWPGDGSIVAADELDVDDAGIQGARLRLAPGGSLVVTGATPRALRTLALVLGGRVKPDAGRLRVTGHLLPGRSAWVRAHVGVALLDEPDTGAQLGEALRGRTGLVILDGVERIPASDRDQLVARLRDAGD
;
A
#
# COMPACT_ATOMS: atom_id res chain seq x y z
N ILE A 1 -28.16 7.48 1.91
CA ILE A 1 -27.11 8.26 1.21
C ILE A 1 -26.29 8.88 2.32
N PRO A 2 -24.97 8.61 2.43
CA PRO A 2 -24.16 9.28 3.43
C PRO A 2 -24.19 10.79 3.16
N THR A 3 -24.70 11.54 4.10
CA THR A 3 -24.67 13.01 4.08
C THR A 3 -23.29 13.44 4.60
N VAL A 4 -22.60 14.29 3.84
CA VAL A 4 -21.33 14.87 4.29
C VAL A 4 -21.60 15.66 5.57
N THR A 5 -20.97 15.26 6.67
CA THR A 5 -21.08 15.94 7.95
C THR A 5 -20.30 17.24 7.96
N ILE A 6 -20.61 18.13 8.92
CA ILE A 6 -19.89 19.41 9.08
C ILE A 6 -18.40 19.15 9.36
N THR A 7 -18.08 18.14 10.16
CA THR A 7 -16.69 17.81 10.50
C THR A 7 -15.91 17.26 9.32
N GLU A 8 -16.53 16.46 8.44
CA GLU A 8 -15.90 16.01 7.19
C GLU A 8 -15.60 17.19 6.26
N ALA A 9 -16.53 18.15 6.15
CA ALA A 9 -16.30 19.38 5.38
C ALA A 9 -15.14 20.20 5.97
N ILE A 10 -15.03 20.30 7.30
CA ILE A 10 -13.89 20.97 7.98
C ILE A 10 -12.58 20.23 7.66
N GLY A 11 -12.56 18.88 7.69
CA GLY A 11 -11.40 18.10 7.32
C GLY A 11 -10.91 18.39 5.90
N LEU A 12 -11.85 18.44 4.94
CA LEU A 12 -11.56 18.82 3.56
C LEU A 12 -11.03 20.24 3.42
N LEU A 13 -11.58 21.18 4.20
CA LEU A 13 -11.09 22.58 4.23
C LEU A 13 -9.67 22.66 4.80
N ILE A 14 -9.35 21.91 5.86
CA ILE A 14 -8.00 21.83 6.40
C ILE A 14 -7.05 21.21 5.37
N ALA A 15 -7.44 20.13 4.71
CA ALA A 15 -6.67 19.53 3.63
C ALA A 15 -6.39 20.52 2.49
N LEU A 16 -7.40 21.27 2.05
CA LEU A 16 -7.25 22.33 1.06
C LEU A 16 -6.29 23.43 1.52
N LEU A 17 -6.37 23.85 2.78
CA LEU A 17 -5.48 24.86 3.35
C LEU A 17 -4.02 24.37 3.35
N VAL A 18 -3.78 23.12 3.77
CA VAL A 18 -2.45 22.50 3.72
C VAL A 18 -1.92 22.44 2.28
N LEU A 19 -2.77 22.05 1.32
CA LEU A 19 -2.42 22.05 -0.10
C LEU A 19 -2.09 23.45 -0.62
N ILE A 20 -2.85 24.49 -0.25
CA ILE A 20 -2.59 25.89 -0.62
C ILE A 20 -1.23 26.35 -0.06
N VAL A 21 -0.94 26.04 1.19
CA VAL A 21 0.36 26.37 1.82
C VAL A 21 1.50 25.64 1.14
N THR A 22 1.29 24.37 0.76
CA THR A 22 2.29 23.52 0.11
C THR A 22 2.59 24.00 -1.31
N PHE A 23 1.57 24.18 -2.15
CA PHE A 23 1.71 24.55 -3.56
C PHE A 23 1.81 26.06 -3.80
N ARG A 24 1.37 26.87 -2.83
CA ARG A 24 1.28 28.35 -2.94
C ARG A 24 0.42 28.81 -4.13
N SER A 25 -0.56 28.02 -4.51
CA SER A 25 -1.49 28.25 -5.59
C SER A 25 -2.83 27.62 -5.27
N PHE A 26 -3.91 28.38 -5.30
CA PHE A 26 -5.27 27.87 -5.06
C PHE A 26 -5.70 26.86 -6.15
N VAL A 27 -5.38 27.17 -7.40
CA VAL A 27 -5.75 26.31 -8.54
C VAL A 27 -5.04 24.96 -8.48
N VAL A 28 -3.74 24.96 -8.18
CA VAL A 28 -2.95 23.72 -8.08
C VAL A 28 -3.37 22.90 -6.86
N ALA A 29 -3.71 23.56 -5.76
CA ALA A 29 -4.19 22.92 -4.54
C ALA A 29 -5.57 22.25 -4.73
N GLY A 30 -6.42 22.83 -5.58
CA GLY A 30 -7.72 22.24 -5.89
C GLY A 30 -7.68 20.96 -6.71
N LEU A 31 -6.60 20.71 -7.45
CA LEU A 31 -6.49 19.51 -8.31
C LEU A 31 -6.55 18.20 -7.55
N PRO A 32 -5.69 17.93 -6.53
CA PRO A 32 -5.74 16.69 -5.77
C PRO A 32 -7.11 16.47 -5.11
N LEU A 33 -7.73 17.55 -4.61
CA LEU A 33 -9.03 17.47 -3.98
C LEU A 33 -10.13 17.11 -4.98
N LEU A 34 -10.14 17.74 -6.15
CA LEU A 34 -11.11 17.46 -7.21
C LEU A 34 -10.99 16.03 -7.71
N THR A 35 -9.78 15.56 -7.98
CA THR A 35 -9.54 14.19 -8.46
C THR A 35 -9.91 13.15 -7.42
N ALA A 36 -9.65 13.41 -6.13
CA ALA A 36 -10.04 12.52 -5.04
C ALA A 36 -11.56 12.44 -4.87
N VAL A 37 -12.27 13.58 -4.92
CA VAL A 37 -13.74 13.60 -4.82
C VAL A 37 -14.38 12.86 -6.00
N LEU A 38 -13.85 13.03 -7.21
CA LEU A 38 -14.31 12.27 -8.39
C LEU A 38 -14.08 10.76 -8.21
N GLY A 39 -12.90 10.38 -7.70
CA GLY A 39 -12.58 8.98 -7.43
C GLY A 39 -13.51 8.34 -6.40
N VAL A 40 -13.76 9.06 -5.32
CA VAL A 40 -14.73 8.63 -4.29
C VAL A 40 -16.12 8.52 -4.86
N GLY A 41 -16.57 9.48 -5.67
CA GLY A 41 -17.88 9.42 -6.32
C GLY A 41 -18.07 8.18 -7.19
N ILE A 42 -17.06 7.84 -8.00
CA ILE A 42 -17.05 6.63 -8.82
C ILE A 42 -17.03 5.37 -7.93
N SER A 43 -16.23 5.36 -6.88
CA SER A 43 -16.14 4.24 -5.95
C SER A 43 -17.46 3.99 -5.23
N MET A 44 -18.11 5.06 -4.75
CA MET A 44 -19.43 4.97 -4.11
C MET A 44 -20.49 4.44 -5.07
N ALA A 45 -20.53 4.95 -6.31
CA ALA A 45 -21.44 4.44 -7.32
C ALA A 45 -21.22 2.94 -7.58
N GLY A 46 -19.95 2.50 -7.64
CA GLY A 46 -19.60 1.09 -7.78
C GLY A 46 -20.05 0.24 -6.59
N ILE A 47 -19.83 0.71 -5.36
CA ILE A 47 -20.25 0.01 -4.13
C ILE A 47 -21.79 -0.10 -4.08
N PHE A 48 -22.51 0.98 -4.37
CA PHE A 48 -23.97 0.94 -4.41
C PHE A 48 -24.49 0.03 -5.54
N ALA A 49 -23.85 -0.01 -6.70
CA ALA A 49 -24.21 -0.97 -7.73
C ALA A 49 -23.96 -2.43 -7.29
N ALA A 50 -22.88 -2.67 -6.53
CA ALA A 50 -22.56 -4.00 -6.01
C ALA A 50 -23.59 -4.50 -4.97
N THR A 51 -24.33 -3.62 -4.28
CA THR A 51 -25.40 -4.04 -3.35
C THR A 51 -26.55 -4.77 -4.05
N ALA A 52 -26.68 -4.65 -5.37
CA ALA A 52 -27.65 -5.42 -6.14
C ALA A 52 -27.31 -6.92 -6.24
N PHE A 53 -26.04 -7.30 -5.99
CA PHE A 53 -25.53 -8.66 -6.19
C PHE A 53 -24.91 -9.27 -4.91
N ALA A 54 -24.56 -8.44 -3.91
CA ALA A 54 -23.90 -8.86 -2.68
C ALA A 54 -24.40 -8.06 -1.48
N THR A 55 -24.39 -8.70 -0.31
CA THR A 55 -24.65 -8.01 0.96
C THR A 55 -23.45 -7.17 1.37
N VAL A 56 -23.64 -5.86 1.49
CA VAL A 56 -22.60 -4.91 1.87
C VAL A 56 -22.95 -4.30 3.22
N SER A 57 -22.02 -4.39 4.18
CA SER A 57 -22.18 -3.78 5.51
C SER A 57 -22.29 -2.26 5.39
N SER A 58 -23.07 -1.61 6.27
CA SER A 58 -23.20 -0.15 6.34
C SER A 58 -21.90 0.59 6.61
N THR A 59 -20.92 -0.06 7.24
CA THR A 59 -19.58 0.49 7.52
C THR A 59 -18.67 0.49 6.30
N THR A 60 -18.92 -0.40 5.32
CA THR A 60 -18.09 -0.54 4.11
C THR A 60 -18.00 0.73 3.26
N PRO A 61 -19.12 1.41 2.90
CA PRO A 61 -19.05 2.65 2.14
C PRO A 61 -18.27 3.75 2.86
N LEU A 62 -18.42 3.85 4.18
CA LEU A 62 -17.73 4.88 4.98
C LEU A 62 -16.21 4.64 5.01
N LEU A 63 -15.77 3.41 5.20
CA LEU A 63 -14.35 3.06 5.14
C LEU A 63 -13.77 3.32 3.74
N ALA A 64 -14.48 2.92 2.68
CA ALA A 64 -14.06 3.16 1.30
C ALA A 64 -13.99 4.65 0.97
N LEU A 65 -14.91 5.47 1.49
CA LEU A 65 -14.90 6.93 1.37
C LEU A 65 -13.67 7.52 2.06
N MET A 66 -13.42 7.15 3.32
CA MET A 66 -12.28 7.62 4.10
C MET A 66 -10.96 7.31 3.38
N LEU A 67 -10.78 6.06 2.96
CA LEU A 67 -9.56 5.61 2.29
C LEU A 67 -9.42 6.20 0.89
N GLY A 68 -10.48 6.18 0.10
CA GLY A 68 -10.49 6.73 -1.26
C GLY A 68 -10.15 8.22 -1.27
N LEU A 69 -10.67 8.98 -0.31
CA LEU A 69 -10.38 10.41 -0.16
C LEU A 69 -8.92 10.64 0.28
N ALA A 70 -8.48 9.98 1.36
CA ALA A 70 -7.14 10.14 1.90
C ALA A 70 -6.06 9.76 0.88
N VAL A 71 -6.18 8.56 0.28
CA VAL A 71 -5.23 8.03 -0.70
C VAL A 71 -5.29 8.81 -2.01
N GLY A 72 -6.50 9.20 -2.47
CA GLY A 72 -6.68 9.96 -3.70
C GLY A 72 -6.02 11.34 -3.65
N ILE A 73 -6.15 12.06 -2.53
CA ILE A 73 -5.49 13.35 -2.34
C ILE A 73 -3.97 13.17 -2.29
N ASP A 74 -3.50 12.16 -1.55
CA ASP A 74 -2.08 11.92 -1.34
C ASP A 74 -1.35 11.55 -2.64
N TYR A 75 -1.87 10.61 -3.41
CA TYR A 75 -1.26 10.18 -4.66
C TYR A 75 -1.24 11.28 -5.72
N ALA A 76 -2.34 12.03 -5.83
CA ALA A 76 -2.35 13.19 -6.68
C ALA A 76 -1.34 14.27 -6.24
N LEU A 77 -1.19 14.48 -4.90
CA LEU A 77 -0.22 15.40 -4.31
C LEU A 77 1.21 15.10 -4.79
N PHE A 78 1.65 13.83 -4.78
CA PHE A 78 3.01 13.46 -5.19
C PHE A 78 3.27 13.79 -6.67
N ILE A 79 2.34 13.46 -7.56
CA ILE A 79 2.48 13.74 -8.99
C ILE A 79 2.49 15.26 -9.25
N VAL A 80 1.55 15.99 -8.61
CA VAL A 80 1.45 17.45 -8.75
C VAL A 80 2.68 18.16 -8.18
N ALA A 81 3.20 17.72 -7.03
CA ALA A 81 4.41 18.29 -6.43
C ALA A 81 5.63 18.12 -7.34
N ARG A 82 5.84 16.90 -7.89
CA ARG A 82 6.94 16.62 -8.80
C ARG A 82 6.85 17.46 -10.07
N HIS A 83 5.67 17.52 -10.65
CA HIS A 83 5.42 18.36 -11.84
C HIS A 83 5.69 19.84 -11.55
N GLN A 84 5.19 20.38 -10.41
CA GLN A 84 5.39 21.77 -10.05
C GLN A 84 6.88 22.12 -9.87
N ASP A 85 7.66 21.25 -9.25
CA ASP A 85 9.08 21.46 -9.05
C ASP A 85 9.83 21.49 -10.38
N GLN A 86 9.55 20.56 -11.30
CA GLN A 86 10.15 20.52 -12.65
C GLN A 86 9.79 21.74 -13.50
N VAL A 87 8.54 22.21 -13.46
CA VAL A 87 8.13 23.44 -14.17
C VAL A 87 8.80 24.68 -13.58
N ARG A 88 9.04 24.72 -12.27
CA ARG A 88 9.78 25.81 -11.62
C ARG A 88 11.26 25.81 -12.00
N GLU A 89 11.82 24.66 -12.29
CA GLU A 89 13.19 24.49 -12.80
C GLU A 89 13.31 24.86 -14.29
N GLY A 90 12.19 25.18 -14.96
CA GLY A 90 12.18 25.65 -16.35
C GLY A 90 11.80 24.59 -17.38
N MET A 91 11.39 23.39 -16.95
CA MET A 91 10.94 22.34 -17.88
C MET A 91 9.60 22.71 -18.52
N ALA A 92 9.40 22.32 -19.79
CA ALA A 92 8.14 22.51 -20.49
C ALA A 92 7.00 21.75 -19.75
N PRO A 93 5.81 22.35 -19.58
CA PRO A 93 4.74 21.75 -18.77
C PRO A 93 4.29 20.37 -19.25
N GLU A 94 4.20 20.15 -20.57
CA GLU A 94 3.79 18.88 -21.16
C GLU A 94 4.83 17.78 -20.91
N GLU A 95 6.10 18.12 -21.08
CA GLU A 95 7.22 17.24 -20.79
C GLU A 95 7.31 16.91 -19.29
N SER A 96 7.13 17.93 -18.45
CA SER A 96 7.11 17.76 -16.99
C SER A 96 5.96 16.87 -16.53
N ALA A 97 4.75 16.97 -17.13
CA ALA A 97 3.64 16.09 -16.81
C ALA A 97 3.97 14.63 -17.14
N ALA A 98 4.52 14.37 -18.33
CA ALA A 98 4.93 13.02 -18.73
C ALA A 98 6.02 12.46 -17.80
N ARG A 99 7.01 13.29 -17.42
CA ARG A 99 8.09 12.87 -16.52
C ARG A 99 7.61 12.65 -15.07
N ALA A 100 6.69 13.47 -14.59
CA ALA A 100 6.11 13.29 -13.27
C ALA A 100 5.34 11.97 -13.16
N VAL A 101 4.63 11.56 -14.22
CA VAL A 101 3.97 10.25 -14.26
C VAL A 101 4.98 9.11 -14.37
N GLY A 102 6.02 9.25 -15.20
CA GLY A 102 7.07 8.23 -15.36
C GLY A 102 7.88 7.97 -14.08
N THR A 103 8.01 8.97 -13.20
CA THR A 103 8.76 8.87 -11.94
C THR A 103 7.84 8.73 -10.72
N ALA A 104 7.15 9.80 -10.32
CA ALA A 104 6.26 9.76 -9.16
C ALA A 104 5.05 8.84 -9.40
N GLY A 105 4.53 8.74 -10.64
CA GLY A 105 3.41 7.87 -10.96
C GLY A 105 3.76 6.39 -10.85
N SER A 106 4.95 5.95 -11.22
CA SER A 106 5.39 4.55 -11.04
C SER A 106 5.46 4.19 -9.55
N ALA A 107 5.95 5.09 -8.70
CA ALA A 107 5.94 4.90 -7.26
C ALA A 107 4.51 4.85 -6.69
N VAL A 108 3.59 5.71 -7.18
CA VAL A 108 2.16 5.70 -6.81
C VAL A 108 1.49 4.37 -7.20
N VAL A 109 1.78 3.83 -8.40
CA VAL A 109 1.24 2.52 -8.81
C VAL A 109 1.77 1.42 -7.91
N PHE A 110 3.07 1.41 -7.62
CA PHE A 110 3.66 0.42 -6.71
C PHE A 110 3.02 0.50 -5.32
N ALA A 111 2.93 1.69 -4.77
CA ALA A 111 2.30 1.98 -3.50
C ALA A 111 0.82 1.54 -3.48
N GLY A 112 0.06 1.88 -4.51
CA GLY A 112 -1.33 1.46 -4.65
C GLY A 112 -1.48 -0.06 -4.68
N VAL A 113 -0.63 -0.77 -5.41
CA VAL A 113 -0.65 -2.25 -5.45
C VAL A 113 -0.38 -2.84 -4.06
N THR A 114 0.53 -2.27 -3.27
CA THR A 114 0.78 -2.74 -1.91
C THR A 114 -0.43 -2.57 -1.00
N VAL A 115 -1.13 -1.42 -1.09
CA VAL A 115 -2.37 -1.16 -0.36
C VAL A 115 -3.47 -2.14 -0.78
N LEU A 116 -3.63 -2.37 -2.11
CA LEU A 116 -4.60 -3.33 -2.64
C LEU A 116 -4.39 -4.73 -2.08
N ILE A 117 -3.14 -5.23 -2.09
CA ILE A 117 -2.82 -6.57 -1.56
C ILE A 117 -3.12 -6.65 -0.06
N ALA A 118 -2.77 -5.61 0.71
CA ALA A 118 -3.02 -5.59 2.15
C ALA A 118 -4.52 -5.58 2.47
N LEU A 119 -5.33 -4.80 1.73
CA LEU A 119 -6.78 -4.73 1.92
C LEU A 119 -7.50 -6.01 1.48
N ILE A 120 -7.09 -6.64 0.38
CA ILE A 120 -7.58 -7.96 -0.02
C ILE A 120 -7.19 -9.02 1.03
N GLY A 121 -6.03 -8.85 1.65
CA GLY A 121 -5.56 -9.69 2.74
C GLY A 121 -6.48 -9.74 3.97
N LEU A 122 -7.39 -8.77 4.16
CA LEU A 122 -8.44 -8.83 5.19
C LEU A 122 -9.32 -10.10 5.07
N GLY A 123 -9.40 -10.68 3.88
CA GLY A 123 -10.07 -11.95 3.64
C GLY A 123 -9.45 -13.15 4.37
N PHE A 124 -8.18 -13.08 4.80
CA PHE A 124 -7.55 -14.14 5.60
C PHE A 124 -8.18 -14.34 6.98
N ALA A 125 -8.92 -13.34 7.48
CA ALA A 125 -9.67 -13.48 8.72
C ALA A 125 -10.81 -14.52 8.63
N GLY A 126 -11.21 -14.95 7.42
CA GLY A 126 -12.25 -15.93 7.19
C GLY A 126 -13.67 -15.43 7.52
N ILE A 127 -13.84 -14.11 7.66
CA ILE A 127 -15.13 -13.48 8.01
C ILE A 127 -15.69 -12.77 6.78
N PRO A 128 -16.87 -13.16 6.27
CA PRO A 128 -17.42 -12.65 5.01
C PRO A 128 -17.54 -11.14 4.91
N PHE A 129 -18.05 -10.46 5.98
CA PHE A 129 -18.22 -9.00 5.95
C PHE A 129 -16.86 -8.26 5.87
N LEU A 130 -15.81 -8.81 6.50
CA LEU A 130 -14.47 -8.22 6.47
C LEU A 130 -13.83 -8.38 5.08
N THR A 131 -14.08 -9.52 4.43
CA THR A 131 -13.66 -9.77 3.05
C THR A 131 -14.34 -8.80 2.09
N THR A 132 -15.66 -8.61 2.19
CA THR A 132 -16.39 -7.65 1.33
C THR A 132 -15.93 -6.22 1.56
N MET A 133 -15.67 -5.84 2.80
CA MET A 133 -15.13 -4.54 3.18
C MET A 133 -13.72 -4.31 2.60
N GLY A 134 -12.85 -5.32 2.69
CA GLY A 134 -11.50 -5.27 2.12
C GLY A 134 -11.50 -5.14 0.60
N ILE A 135 -12.36 -5.89 -0.09
CA ILE A 135 -12.52 -5.80 -1.55
C ILE A 135 -13.05 -4.41 -1.96
N ALA A 136 -14.09 -3.91 -1.29
CA ALA A 136 -14.65 -2.59 -1.60
C ALA A 136 -13.63 -1.46 -1.39
N ALA A 137 -12.87 -1.50 -0.29
CA ALA A 137 -11.80 -0.57 -0.01
C ALA A 137 -10.67 -0.68 -1.06
N SER A 138 -10.32 -1.90 -1.48
CA SER A 138 -9.35 -2.14 -2.56
C SER A 138 -9.78 -1.52 -3.88
N VAL A 139 -11.04 -1.70 -4.27
CA VAL A 139 -11.60 -1.09 -5.49
C VAL A 139 -11.55 0.44 -5.40
N ALA A 140 -11.88 1.02 -4.25
CA ALA A 140 -11.79 2.47 -4.06
C ALA A 140 -10.35 2.98 -4.22
N VAL A 141 -9.37 2.29 -3.65
CA VAL A 141 -7.95 2.62 -3.81
C VAL A 141 -7.49 2.42 -5.26
N ALA A 142 -7.90 1.35 -5.93
CA ALA A 142 -7.58 1.11 -7.35
C ALA A 142 -8.08 2.25 -8.25
N ILE A 143 -9.31 2.73 -8.02
CA ILE A 143 -9.89 3.86 -8.73
C ILE A 143 -9.09 5.14 -8.43
N ALA A 144 -8.72 5.39 -7.16
CA ALA A 144 -7.90 6.53 -6.77
C ALA A 144 -6.54 6.53 -7.47
N VAL A 145 -5.86 5.38 -7.54
CA VAL A 145 -4.60 5.21 -8.28
C VAL A 145 -4.80 5.49 -9.77
N ALA A 146 -5.80 4.86 -10.39
CA ALA A 146 -6.09 5.04 -11.82
C ALA A 146 -6.33 6.52 -12.16
N ILE A 147 -7.12 7.23 -11.36
CA ILE A 147 -7.38 8.66 -11.53
C ILE A 147 -6.10 9.48 -11.34
N SER A 148 -5.29 9.14 -10.33
CA SER A 148 -4.05 9.87 -10.06
C SER A 148 -3.04 9.76 -11.20
N VAL A 149 -2.93 8.61 -11.87
CA VAL A 149 -1.98 8.41 -12.98
C VAL A 149 -2.54 8.76 -14.36
N THR A 150 -3.84 9.00 -14.51
CA THR A 150 -4.48 9.34 -15.79
C THR A 150 -5.06 10.75 -15.79
N LEU A 151 -6.08 11.00 -14.94
CA LEU A 151 -6.81 12.28 -14.93
C LEU A 151 -5.93 13.43 -14.39
N THR A 152 -5.14 13.20 -13.32
CA THR A 152 -4.29 14.23 -12.74
C THR A 152 -3.30 14.80 -13.77
N PRO A 153 -2.49 13.99 -14.50
CA PRO A 153 -1.58 14.53 -15.50
C PRO A 153 -2.31 15.18 -16.69
N ALA A 154 -3.47 14.67 -17.09
CA ALA A 154 -4.29 15.33 -18.12
C ALA A 154 -4.68 16.74 -17.70
N MET A 155 -5.14 16.92 -16.46
CA MET A 155 -5.49 18.23 -15.92
C MET A 155 -4.26 19.15 -15.78
N LEU A 156 -3.09 18.61 -15.41
CA LEU A 156 -1.85 19.37 -15.37
C LEU A 156 -1.45 19.90 -16.76
N GLY A 157 -1.65 19.11 -17.81
CA GLY A 157 -1.45 19.54 -19.21
C GLY A 157 -2.33 20.73 -19.60
N PHE A 158 -3.59 20.78 -19.14
CA PHE A 158 -4.47 21.92 -19.35
C PHE A 158 -4.05 23.20 -18.62
N LEU A 159 -3.48 23.07 -17.43
CA LEU A 159 -3.05 24.21 -16.61
C LEU A 159 -1.77 24.87 -17.12
N LYS A 160 -0.96 24.19 -17.92
CA LYS A 160 0.31 24.69 -18.52
C LYS A 160 1.20 25.39 -17.47
N SER A 161 1.75 26.54 -17.81
CA SER A 161 2.66 27.31 -16.94
C SER A 161 2.00 27.88 -15.66
N ARG A 162 0.66 27.87 -15.56
CA ARG A 162 -0.05 28.33 -14.34
C ARG A 162 0.27 27.47 -13.12
N VAL A 163 0.75 26.23 -13.32
CA VAL A 163 1.17 25.32 -12.25
C VAL A 163 2.40 25.83 -11.50
N ALA A 164 3.29 26.60 -12.14
CA ALA A 164 4.47 27.16 -11.49
C ALA A 164 4.16 28.01 -10.24
N GLY A 165 2.93 28.55 -10.16
CA GLY A 165 2.48 29.41 -9.07
C GLY A 165 3.20 30.75 -9.07
N ARG A 166 2.98 31.54 -8.01
CA ARG A 166 3.66 32.85 -7.88
C ARG A 166 5.17 32.65 -7.70
N PRO A 167 6.00 33.29 -8.52
CA PRO A 167 7.44 33.22 -8.38
C PRO A 167 7.83 33.69 -6.97
N ARG A 168 8.79 32.99 -6.37
CA ARG A 168 9.38 33.44 -5.11
C ARG A 168 9.93 34.82 -5.37
N ARG A 169 9.31 35.90 -4.83
CA ARG A 169 9.90 37.25 -4.90
C ARG A 169 11.36 37.09 -4.52
N ALA A 170 12.24 37.37 -5.46
CA ALA A 170 13.66 37.40 -5.21
C ALA A 170 13.86 38.45 -4.10
N ARG A 171 13.97 37.97 -2.86
CA ARG A 171 14.37 38.82 -1.75
C ARG A 171 15.76 39.27 -2.10
N GLN A 172 15.90 40.54 -2.43
CA GLN A 172 17.17 41.16 -2.72
C GLN A 172 18.23 40.55 -1.81
N LYS A 173 19.36 40.16 -2.42
CA LYS A 173 20.51 39.61 -1.72
C LYS A 173 20.98 40.66 -0.69
N THR A 174 20.48 40.58 0.52
CA THR A 174 21.20 41.05 1.69
C THR A 174 22.23 39.98 2.00
N ASP A 175 23.46 40.34 2.20
CA ASP A 175 24.66 39.51 2.45
C ASP A 175 24.58 38.59 3.70
N ALA A 176 23.38 38.26 4.18
CA ALA A 176 23.16 37.30 5.23
C ALA A 176 23.19 35.88 4.64
N ALA A 177 24.08 35.06 5.14
CA ALA A 177 24.20 33.64 4.80
C ALA A 177 22.82 32.97 4.74
N PRO A 178 22.51 32.18 3.70
CA PRO A 178 21.18 31.60 3.51
C PRO A 178 20.83 30.72 4.72
N ARG A 179 19.75 31.12 5.45
CA ARG A 179 19.26 30.32 6.60
C ARG A 179 18.92 28.93 6.10
N ARG A 180 19.57 27.90 6.67
CA ARG A 180 19.30 26.50 6.36
C ARG A 180 17.82 26.21 6.61
N PRO A 181 17.12 25.50 5.69
CA PRO A 181 15.71 25.15 5.86
C PRO A 181 15.50 24.31 7.14
N PHE A 182 14.31 24.37 7.72
CA PHE A 182 13.98 23.63 8.95
C PHE A 182 14.24 22.13 8.80
N SER A 183 13.87 21.52 7.66
CA SER A 183 14.10 20.11 7.38
C SER A 183 15.58 19.70 7.48
N ARG A 184 16.49 20.57 6.98
CA ARG A 184 17.93 20.32 7.10
C ARG A 184 18.41 20.40 8.54
N ARG A 185 17.92 21.41 9.30
CA ARG A 185 18.27 21.57 10.72
C ARG A 185 17.77 20.39 11.54
N TRP A 186 16.58 19.87 11.23
CA TRP A 186 15.98 18.72 11.90
C TRP A 186 16.82 17.45 11.69
N VAL A 187 17.10 17.08 10.45
CA VAL A 187 17.90 15.90 10.16
C VAL A 187 19.35 16.01 10.64
N ASP A 188 19.94 17.20 10.61
CA ASP A 188 21.27 17.45 11.18
C ASP A 188 21.29 17.20 12.71
N ALA A 189 20.22 17.60 13.42
CA ALA A 189 20.09 17.34 14.86
C ALA A 189 19.95 15.82 15.14
N ILE A 190 19.13 15.11 14.37
CA ILE A 190 18.93 13.66 14.51
C ILE A 190 20.24 12.89 14.25
N THR A 191 20.91 13.20 13.15
CA THR A 191 22.12 12.48 12.73
C THR A 191 23.36 12.83 13.56
N LYS A 192 23.33 13.86 14.42
CA LYS A 192 24.40 14.16 15.38
C LYS A 192 24.44 13.18 16.55
N ARG A 193 23.29 12.72 17.04
CA ARG A 193 23.16 11.79 18.17
C ARG A 193 22.14 10.70 17.83
N PRO A 194 22.39 9.90 16.80
CA PRO A 194 21.36 9.03 16.24
C PRO A 194 20.91 7.93 17.20
N ILE A 195 21.80 7.36 18.02
CA ILE A 195 21.45 6.33 19.01
C ILE A 195 20.51 6.90 20.08
N LEU A 196 20.82 8.08 20.63
CA LEU A 196 19.99 8.71 21.64
C LEU A 196 18.58 9.02 21.09
N VAL A 197 18.50 9.54 19.87
CA VAL A 197 17.23 9.84 19.22
C VAL A 197 16.42 8.56 18.95
N ALA A 198 17.07 7.51 18.42
CA ALA A 198 16.41 6.24 18.18
C ALA A 198 15.86 5.62 19.48
N THR A 199 16.68 5.59 20.54
CA THR A 199 16.25 5.08 21.86
C THR A 199 15.09 5.91 22.42
N ALA A 200 15.17 7.24 22.35
CA ALA A 200 14.10 8.11 22.85
C ALA A 200 12.77 7.89 22.13
N VAL A 201 12.81 7.71 20.81
CA VAL A 201 11.60 7.41 20.03
C VAL A 201 11.04 6.04 20.37
N ILE A 202 11.88 4.99 20.45
CA ILE A 202 11.45 3.64 20.79
C ILE A 202 10.84 3.58 22.19
N VAL A 203 11.48 4.20 23.17
CA VAL A 203 10.97 4.27 24.56
C VAL A 203 9.67 5.09 24.62
N GLY A 204 9.63 6.25 23.93
CA GLY A 204 8.43 7.07 23.87
C GLY A 204 7.25 6.34 23.25
N LEU A 205 7.45 5.66 22.14
CA LEU A 205 6.41 4.83 21.51
C LEU A 205 6.02 3.63 22.38
N GLY A 206 6.98 3.03 23.08
CA GLY A 206 6.70 1.97 24.07
C GLY A 206 5.79 2.45 25.20
N ILE A 207 5.98 3.67 25.71
CA ILE A 207 5.10 4.27 26.72
C ILE A 207 3.71 4.53 26.16
N VAL A 208 3.62 5.07 24.95
CA VAL A 208 2.31 5.29 24.27
C VAL A 208 1.59 3.96 23.99
N ALA A 209 2.32 2.89 23.84
CA ALA A 209 1.79 1.55 23.60
C ALA A 209 1.23 0.85 24.89
N ILE A 210 1.55 1.33 26.10
CA ILE A 210 1.14 0.68 27.35
C ILE A 210 -0.38 0.42 27.42
N PRO A 211 -1.27 1.39 27.08
CA PRO A 211 -2.71 1.14 27.12
C PRO A 211 -3.18 0.01 26.18
N ALA A 212 -2.42 -0.32 25.14
CA ALA A 212 -2.77 -1.44 24.26
C ALA A 212 -2.78 -2.80 24.99
N LEU A 213 -2.13 -2.91 26.14
CA LEU A 213 -2.15 -4.12 26.97
C LEU A 213 -3.51 -4.38 27.64
N SER A 214 -4.34 -3.34 27.79
CA SER A 214 -5.71 -3.46 28.32
C SER A 214 -6.77 -3.57 27.23
N LEU A 215 -6.37 -3.73 25.97
CA LEU A 215 -7.28 -3.72 24.83
C LEU A 215 -8.28 -4.87 24.90
N ASN A 216 -9.54 -4.53 25.16
CA ASN A 216 -10.66 -5.45 25.13
C ASN A 216 -11.42 -5.29 23.82
N LEU A 217 -11.68 -6.41 23.16
CA LEU A 217 -12.34 -6.45 21.86
C LEU A 217 -13.70 -7.10 21.95
N ALA A 218 -14.75 -6.41 21.47
CA ALA A 218 -16.09 -6.96 21.39
C ALA A 218 -16.80 -6.48 20.11
N LEU A 219 -17.84 -7.18 19.67
CA LEU A 219 -18.71 -6.65 18.63
C LEU A 219 -19.61 -5.53 19.22
N PRO A 220 -19.90 -4.48 18.44
CA PRO A 220 -20.72 -3.37 18.92
C PRO A 220 -22.15 -3.82 19.21
N ASN A 221 -22.69 -3.37 20.33
CA ASN A 221 -24.08 -3.50 20.70
C ASN A 221 -24.77 -2.13 20.76
N ALA A 222 -26.06 -2.07 21.09
CA ALA A 222 -26.79 -0.82 21.18
C ALA A 222 -26.25 0.15 22.26
N GLY A 223 -25.46 -0.35 23.22
CA GLY A 223 -24.83 0.45 24.27
C GLY A 223 -23.74 1.41 23.78
N VAL A 224 -23.19 1.25 22.56
CA VAL A 224 -22.21 2.17 21.98
C VAL A 224 -22.85 3.26 21.10
N LEU A 225 -24.15 3.19 20.85
CA LEU A 225 -24.86 4.18 20.04
C LEU A 225 -24.95 5.55 20.76
N PRO A 226 -25.20 6.64 20.03
CA PRO A 226 -25.34 7.97 20.62
C PRO A 226 -26.42 8.01 21.69
N LYS A 227 -26.16 8.73 22.80
CA LYS A 227 -27.15 8.98 23.85
C LYS A 227 -28.39 9.64 23.25
N GLY A 228 -29.58 9.10 23.52
CA GLY A 228 -30.84 9.62 23.00
C GLY A 228 -31.34 8.94 21.70
N SER A 229 -30.58 8.05 21.07
CA SER A 229 -31.14 7.15 20.05
C SER A 229 -32.10 6.14 20.68
N GLU A 230 -33.18 5.78 20.00
CA GLU A 230 -34.19 4.87 20.52
C GLU A 230 -33.61 3.52 20.99
N ALA A 231 -32.71 2.95 20.19
CA ALA A 231 -32.03 1.69 20.53
C ALA A 231 -31.16 1.81 21.77
N ARG A 232 -30.45 2.96 21.93
CA ARG A 232 -29.64 3.22 23.13
C ARG A 232 -30.51 3.41 24.38
N VAL A 233 -31.57 4.18 24.27
CA VAL A 233 -32.52 4.39 25.40
C VAL A 233 -33.11 3.08 25.84
N SER A 234 -33.56 2.21 24.91
CA SER A 234 -34.05 0.88 25.20
C SER A 234 -33.00 0.00 25.90
N TYR A 235 -31.77 0.02 25.40
CA TYR A 235 -30.64 -0.72 25.97
C TYR A 235 -30.34 -0.28 27.41
N ASP A 236 -30.26 1.03 27.66
CA ASP A 236 -29.96 1.58 28.98
C ASP A 236 -31.11 1.32 29.96
N LEU A 237 -32.37 1.47 29.54
CA LEU A 237 -33.54 1.19 30.37
C LEU A 237 -33.60 -0.30 30.74
N THR A 238 -33.34 -1.19 29.79
CA THR A 238 -33.28 -2.64 30.07
C THR A 238 -32.17 -2.96 31.06
N ALA A 239 -31.00 -2.34 30.91
CA ALA A 239 -29.88 -2.57 31.82
C ALA A 239 -30.17 -2.03 33.24
N GLU A 240 -30.87 -0.90 33.38
CA GLU A 240 -31.18 -0.24 34.64
C GLU A 240 -32.28 -1.00 35.40
N GLU A 241 -33.36 -1.35 34.73
CA GLU A 241 -34.55 -1.92 35.39
C GLU A 241 -34.46 -3.45 35.56
N PHE A 242 -33.90 -4.16 34.60
CA PHE A 242 -33.81 -5.61 34.60
C PHE A 242 -32.41 -6.13 34.90
N GLY A 243 -31.38 -5.33 34.60
CA GLY A 243 -29.96 -5.66 34.72
C GLY A 243 -29.27 -5.84 33.37
N PRO A 244 -27.93 -5.66 33.34
CA PRO A 244 -27.16 -5.58 32.10
C PRO A 244 -27.21 -6.86 31.26
N GLY A 245 -27.35 -8.03 31.87
CA GLY A 245 -27.41 -9.33 31.19
C GLY A 245 -28.64 -9.54 30.31
N PHE A 246 -29.77 -8.84 30.61
CA PHE A 246 -30.96 -8.92 29.78
C PHE A 246 -30.78 -8.36 28.37
N ASN A 247 -29.75 -7.54 28.14
CA ASN A 247 -29.40 -7.08 26.83
C ASN A 247 -28.64 -8.11 25.97
N GLY A 248 -28.30 -9.27 26.53
CA GLY A 248 -27.54 -10.30 25.86
C GLY A 248 -27.75 -11.70 26.37
N PRO A 249 -28.98 -12.25 26.28
CA PRO A 249 -29.24 -13.62 26.74
C PRO A 249 -28.39 -14.62 25.93
N LEU A 250 -27.96 -15.67 26.61
CA LEU A 250 -27.32 -16.85 26.03
C LEU A 250 -28.37 -17.95 25.84
N ILE A 251 -28.20 -18.81 24.88
CA ILE A 251 -29.09 -19.93 24.59
C ILE A 251 -28.27 -21.21 24.56
N LEU A 252 -28.64 -22.18 25.39
CA LEU A 252 -28.24 -23.57 25.23
C LEU A 252 -29.31 -24.28 24.42
N THR A 253 -28.88 -25.08 23.43
CA THR A 253 -29.82 -25.86 22.61
C THR A 253 -29.20 -27.19 22.22
N GLY A 254 -30.05 -28.20 22.11
CA GLY A 254 -29.64 -29.54 21.68
C GLY A 254 -30.84 -30.42 21.32
N THR A 255 -30.53 -31.54 20.68
CA THR A 255 -31.54 -32.54 20.28
C THR A 255 -31.86 -33.42 21.46
N ILE A 256 -33.15 -33.50 21.83
CA ILE A 256 -33.69 -34.23 23.00
C ILE A 256 -34.56 -35.40 22.61
N VAL A 257 -34.52 -35.86 21.37
CA VAL A 257 -35.36 -36.96 20.80
C VAL A 257 -35.29 -38.25 21.63
N THR A 258 -34.18 -38.47 22.32
CA THR A 258 -33.96 -39.67 23.15
C THR A 258 -34.64 -39.63 24.52
N SER A 259 -35.14 -38.46 24.93
CA SER A 259 -35.80 -38.30 26.25
C SER A 259 -37.21 -38.84 26.24
N THR A 260 -37.56 -39.58 27.29
CA THR A 260 -38.92 -40.02 27.57
C THR A 260 -39.76 -38.98 28.35
N ASP A 261 -39.08 -37.97 28.93
CA ASP A 261 -39.69 -36.87 29.67
C ASP A 261 -38.99 -35.56 29.35
N PRO A 262 -39.24 -34.98 28.18
CA PRO A 262 -38.52 -33.82 27.69
C PRO A 262 -38.72 -32.56 28.57
N LEU A 263 -39.87 -32.43 29.24
CA LEU A 263 -40.17 -31.25 30.05
C LEU A 263 -39.37 -31.25 31.34
N ASN A 264 -39.37 -32.35 32.10
CA ASN A 264 -38.59 -32.47 33.32
C ASN A 264 -37.08 -32.40 33.02
N LEU A 265 -36.63 -33.04 31.92
CA LEU A 265 -35.26 -32.96 31.49
C LEU A 265 -34.78 -31.52 31.28
N MET A 266 -35.59 -30.70 30.62
CA MET A 266 -35.26 -29.29 30.41
C MET A 266 -35.29 -28.46 31.68
N GLN A 267 -36.19 -28.80 32.64
CA GLN A 267 -36.25 -28.15 33.95
C GLN A 267 -35.01 -28.47 34.78
N ASP A 268 -34.65 -29.77 34.90
CA ASP A 268 -33.47 -30.22 35.66
C ASP A 268 -32.19 -29.56 35.11
N LEU A 269 -32.04 -29.51 33.80
CA LEU A 269 -30.93 -28.81 33.14
C LEU A 269 -30.95 -27.30 33.43
N GLY A 270 -32.13 -26.67 33.41
CA GLY A 270 -32.29 -25.27 33.76
C GLY A 270 -31.85 -24.98 35.20
N ASP A 271 -32.30 -25.82 36.16
CA ASP A 271 -31.96 -25.71 37.59
C ASP A 271 -30.46 -25.92 37.87
N GLU A 272 -29.78 -26.73 37.06
CA GLU A 272 -28.33 -26.93 37.11
C GLU A 272 -27.59 -25.73 36.60
N VAL A 273 -27.96 -25.24 35.41
CA VAL A 273 -27.35 -24.06 34.78
C VAL A 273 -27.53 -22.80 35.64
N GLU A 274 -28.67 -22.66 36.34
CA GLU A 274 -28.92 -21.50 37.22
C GLU A 274 -27.94 -21.42 38.39
N LYS A 275 -27.34 -22.55 38.82
CA LYS A 275 -26.38 -22.60 39.92
C LYS A 275 -24.98 -22.13 39.50
N LEU A 276 -24.70 -22.02 38.19
CA LEU A 276 -23.38 -21.63 37.69
C LEU A 276 -23.04 -20.17 38.08
N PRO A 277 -21.79 -19.92 38.49
CA PRO A 277 -21.35 -18.57 38.77
C PRO A 277 -21.41 -17.74 37.48
N GLY A 278 -21.98 -16.57 37.54
CA GLY A 278 -22.14 -15.71 36.32
C GLY A 278 -23.56 -15.77 35.71
N VAL A 279 -24.36 -16.79 36.01
CA VAL A 279 -25.77 -16.85 35.66
C VAL A 279 -26.57 -16.04 36.66
N ARG A 280 -27.45 -15.15 36.19
CA ARG A 280 -28.38 -14.40 37.01
C ARG A 280 -29.65 -15.21 37.24
N GLU A 281 -30.24 -15.73 36.18
CA GLU A 281 -31.42 -16.55 36.16
C GLU A 281 -31.55 -17.32 34.85
N VAL A 282 -32.33 -18.39 34.85
CA VAL A 282 -32.79 -19.10 33.66
C VAL A 282 -34.18 -18.61 33.30
N ALA A 283 -34.28 -17.80 32.24
CA ALA A 283 -35.57 -17.20 31.86
C ALA A 283 -36.53 -18.19 31.21
N LEU A 284 -36.03 -19.23 30.58
CA LEU A 284 -36.82 -20.27 29.90
C LEU A 284 -35.99 -21.55 29.78
N ALA A 285 -36.62 -22.69 30.16
CA ALA A 285 -36.11 -24.03 29.90
C ALA A 285 -37.27 -24.90 29.40
N THR A 286 -37.30 -25.18 28.08
CA THR A 286 -38.44 -25.83 27.45
C THR A 286 -38.07 -26.64 26.21
N PRO A 287 -38.76 -27.78 25.95
CA PRO A 287 -38.73 -28.40 24.63
C PRO A 287 -39.57 -27.60 23.62
N ASN A 288 -39.31 -27.82 22.33
CA ASN A 288 -40.20 -27.36 21.26
C ASN A 288 -41.49 -28.20 21.20
N GLU A 289 -42.44 -27.80 20.34
CA GLU A 289 -43.75 -28.47 20.21
C GLU A 289 -43.65 -29.94 19.78
N THR A 290 -42.60 -30.30 19.03
CA THR A 290 -42.35 -31.69 18.58
C THR A 290 -41.52 -32.50 19.56
N ALA A 291 -41.07 -31.91 20.66
CA ALA A 291 -40.18 -32.48 21.68
C ALA A 291 -38.91 -33.13 21.12
N ASP A 292 -38.40 -32.62 19.99
CA ASP A 292 -37.17 -33.08 19.37
C ASP A 292 -35.97 -32.18 19.70
N THR A 293 -36.21 -30.93 20.09
CA THR A 293 -35.19 -29.91 20.38
C THR A 293 -35.53 -29.20 21.67
N GLY A 294 -34.55 -29.04 22.56
CA GLY A 294 -34.65 -28.25 23.79
C GLY A 294 -33.91 -26.93 23.72
N ILE A 295 -34.40 -25.92 24.43
CA ILE A 295 -33.73 -24.65 24.62
C ILE A 295 -33.70 -24.25 26.09
N VAL A 296 -32.57 -23.72 26.55
CA VAL A 296 -32.42 -23.03 27.84
C VAL A 296 -31.93 -21.62 27.58
N GLN A 297 -32.74 -20.63 27.94
CA GLN A 297 -32.38 -19.21 27.82
C GLN A 297 -31.81 -18.73 29.15
N ILE A 298 -30.55 -18.33 29.12
CA ILE A 298 -29.73 -17.94 30.25
C ILE A 298 -29.54 -16.44 30.24
N ILE A 299 -29.78 -15.78 31.34
CA ILE A 299 -29.51 -14.36 31.56
C ILE A 299 -28.22 -14.26 32.35
N PRO A 300 -27.14 -13.70 31.77
CA PRO A 300 -25.89 -13.43 32.49
C PRO A 300 -26.06 -12.34 33.56
N LYS A 301 -25.18 -12.30 34.56
CA LYS A 301 -25.10 -11.20 35.54
C LYS A 301 -24.51 -9.92 34.91
N THR A 302 -23.67 -10.05 33.90
CA THR A 302 -22.91 -8.99 33.29
C THR A 302 -23.42 -8.67 31.87
N ALA A 303 -23.00 -7.54 31.34
CA ALA A 303 -23.36 -7.07 29.97
C ALA A 303 -22.81 -8.01 28.89
N PRO A 304 -23.41 -8.05 27.68
CA PRO A 304 -22.98 -8.92 26.58
C PRO A 304 -21.55 -8.68 26.10
N ASP A 305 -21.02 -7.49 26.32
CA ASP A 305 -19.68 -7.04 25.96
C ASP A 305 -18.67 -7.08 27.14
N ASP A 306 -19.08 -7.64 28.29
CA ASP A 306 -18.21 -7.81 29.46
C ASP A 306 -17.34 -9.07 29.31
N PRO A 307 -16.05 -9.04 29.64
CA PRO A 307 -15.20 -10.23 29.67
C PRO A 307 -15.75 -11.37 30.53
N ALA A 308 -16.45 -11.07 31.65
CA ALA A 308 -17.06 -12.09 32.51
C ALA A 308 -18.19 -12.87 31.80
N THR A 309 -18.88 -12.25 30.82
CA THR A 309 -19.87 -12.96 29.98
C THR A 309 -19.16 -13.92 29.00
N SER A 310 -18.01 -13.55 28.47
CA SER A 310 -17.18 -14.44 27.66
C SER A 310 -16.64 -15.63 28.48
N ASP A 311 -16.27 -15.39 29.74
CA ASP A 311 -15.86 -16.44 30.66
C ASP A 311 -17.02 -17.42 30.93
N LEU A 312 -18.23 -16.90 31.15
CA LEU A 312 -19.44 -17.73 31.33
C LEU A 312 -19.71 -18.59 30.08
N VAL A 313 -19.59 -18.05 28.87
CA VAL A 313 -19.75 -18.84 27.65
C VAL A 313 -18.74 -19.99 27.59
N ARG A 314 -17.47 -19.73 27.96
CA ARG A 314 -16.45 -20.79 28.03
C ARG A 314 -16.74 -21.82 29.10
N GLU A 315 -17.23 -21.39 30.27
CA GLU A 315 -17.66 -22.28 31.36
C GLU A 315 -18.80 -23.18 30.91
N LEU A 316 -19.87 -22.61 30.33
CA LEU A 316 -20.99 -23.39 29.79
C LEU A 316 -20.54 -24.43 28.75
N ARG A 317 -19.60 -24.08 27.91
CA ARG A 317 -19.01 -25.00 26.90
C ARG A 317 -18.15 -26.09 27.54
N SER A 318 -17.53 -25.84 28.67
CA SER A 318 -16.70 -26.82 29.34
C SER A 318 -17.53 -27.95 30.00
N HIS A 319 -18.80 -27.71 30.30
CA HIS A 319 -19.73 -28.72 30.80
C HIS A 319 -20.33 -29.62 29.70
N HIS A 320 -19.98 -29.40 28.42
CA HIS A 320 -20.54 -30.13 27.31
C HIS A 320 -20.46 -31.68 27.47
N ASP A 321 -19.27 -32.19 27.82
CA ASP A 321 -19.05 -33.65 27.95
C ASP A 321 -19.78 -34.22 29.18
N GLU A 322 -19.85 -33.46 30.28
CA GLU A 322 -20.58 -33.82 31.50
C GLU A 322 -22.09 -33.93 31.22
N TRP A 323 -22.68 -32.94 30.56
CA TRP A 323 -24.10 -32.95 30.19
C TRP A 323 -24.42 -33.98 29.10
N LEU A 324 -23.48 -34.29 28.22
CA LEU A 324 -23.63 -35.36 27.24
C LEU A 324 -23.68 -36.74 27.93
N ASP A 325 -22.83 -36.96 28.96
CA ASP A 325 -22.77 -38.21 29.71
C ASP A 325 -23.96 -38.34 30.64
N GLU A 326 -24.41 -37.26 31.29
CA GLU A 326 -25.50 -37.26 32.28
C GLU A 326 -26.89 -37.29 31.62
N TYR A 327 -27.13 -36.42 30.65
CA TYR A 327 -28.43 -36.22 30.01
C TYR A 327 -28.54 -36.90 28.63
N GLY A 328 -27.44 -37.34 28.06
CA GLY A 328 -27.41 -37.92 26.72
C GLY A 328 -27.67 -36.91 25.59
N ILE A 329 -27.41 -35.59 25.84
CA ILE A 329 -27.74 -34.49 24.92
C ILE A 329 -26.49 -33.75 24.51
N ASP A 330 -26.28 -33.62 23.21
CA ASP A 330 -25.24 -32.75 22.63
C ASP A 330 -25.69 -31.27 22.67
N LEU A 331 -25.42 -30.59 23.79
CA LEU A 331 -25.80 -29.19 24.01
C LEU A 331 -24.79 -28.25 23.41
N LYS A 332 -25.27 -27.23 22.71
CA LYS A 332 -24.47 -26.16 22.13
C LYS A 332 -24.89 -24.81 22.67
N VAL A 333 -23.90 -23.98 22.99
CA VAL A 333 -24.10 -22.59 23.38
C VAL A 333 -24.23 -21.72 22.16
N THR A 334 -25.33 -20.99 22.03
CA THR A 334 -25.63 -20.10 20.90
C THR A 334 -26.31 -18.81 21.39
N GLY A 335 -26.91 -18.06 20.50
CA GLY A 335 -27.50 -16.75 20.77
C GLY A 335 -26.59 -15.64 20.26
N PHE A 336 -27.14 -14.43 20.08
CA PHE A 336 -26.41 -13.30 19.52
C PHE A 336 -25.12 -13.00 20.30
N THR A 337 -25.15 -13.04 21.61
CA THR A 337 -23.98 -12.78 22.47
C THR A 337 -22.88 -13.82 22.28
N ALA A 338 -23.24 -15.13 22.25
CA ALA A 338 -22.26 -16.18 22.03
C ALA A 338 -21.64 -16.10 20.64
N VAL A 339 -22.43 -15.82 19.61
CA VAL A 339 -21.94 -15.60 18.23
C VAL A 339 -21.02 -14.37 18.16
N ALA A 340 -21.35 -13.30 18.87
CA ALA A 340 -20.51 -12.09 18.92
C ALA A 340 -19.14 -12.37 19.57
N ILE A 341 -19.13 -13.20 20.64
CA ILE A 341 -17.90 -13.66 21.29
C ILE A 341 -17.08 -14.54 20.33
N ASP A 342 -17.70 -15.50 19.65
CA ASP A 342 -17.01 -16.39 18.70
C ASP A 342 -16.37 -15.61 17.54
N ILE A 343 -17.06 -14.62 16.98
CA ILE A 343 -16.53 -13.75 15.94
C ILE A 343 -15.35 -12.94 16.50
N SER A 344 -15.45 -12.43 17.73
CA SER A 344 -14.36 -11.67 18.36
C SER A 344 -13.13 -12.54 18.61
N ASP A 345 -13.32 -13.78 19.07
CA ASP A 345 -12.25 -14.76 19.28
C ASP A 345 -11.60 -15.16 17.95
N GLN A 346 -12.39 -15.37 16.89
CA GLN A 346 -11.90 -15.66 15.55
C GLN A 346 -11.06 -14.49 15.00
N LEU A 347 -11.52 -13.25 15.19
CA LEU A 347 -10.78 -12.04 14.81
C LEU A 347 -9.47 -11.90 15.59
N GLY A 348 -9.52 -12.16 16.92
CA GLY A 348 -8.33 -12.18 17.75
C GLY A 348 -7.31 -13.21 17.29
N ALA A 349 -7.76 -14.43 16.98
CA ALA A 349 -6.89 -15.49 16.46
C ALA A 349 -6.29 -15.14 15.07
N ALA A 350 -7.00 -14.39 14.25
CA ALA A 350 -6.54 -13.96 12.94
C ALA A 350 -5.48 -12.84 12.97
N LEU A 351 -5.33 -12.11 14.09
CA LEU A 351 -4.40 -10.98 14.20
C LEU A 351 -2.94 -11.38 13.95
N LEU A 352 -2.48 -12.47 14.57
CA LEU A 352 -1.10 -12.91 14.42
C LEU A 352 -0.78 -13.43 13.01
N PRO A 353 -1.56 -14.32 12.40
CA PRO A 353 -1.36 -14.75 11.01
C PRO A 353 -1.39 -13.58 10.02
N PHE A 354 -2.34 -12.66 10.18
CA PHE A 354 -2.44 -11.47 9.35
C PHE A 354 -1.24 -10.54 9.52
N GLY A 355 -0.78 -10.32 10.75
CA GLY A 355 0.42 -9.55 11.05
C GLY A 355 1.67 -10.14 10.39
N VAL A 356 1.86 -11.46 10.48
CA VAL A 356 2.97 -12.17 9.80
C VAL A 356 2.88 -12.02 8.28
N PHE A 357 1.69 -12.15 7.71
CA PHE A 357 1.46 -11.92 6.27
C PHE A 357 1.85 -10.51 5.85
N VAL A 358 1.37 -9.48 6.55
CA VAL A 358 1.63 -8.07 6.24
C VAL A 358 3.12 -7.74 6.37
N ILE A 359 3.77 -8.19 7.45
CA ILE A 359 5.22 -7.97 7.67
C ILE A 359 6.04 -8.73 6.62
N GLY A 360 5.69 -9.98 6.34
CA GLY A 360 6.35 -10.77 5.30
C GLY A 360 6.25 -10.13 3.92
N LEU A 361 5.07 -9.66 3.55
CA LEU A 361 4.83 -8.92 2.32
C LEU A 361 5.70 -7.64 2.26
N SER A 362 5.76 -6.88 3.38
CA SER A 362 6.63 -5.71 3.50
C SER A 362 8.09 -6.03 3.22
N LEU A 363 8.61 -7.05 3.90
CA LEU A 363 10.01 -7.46 3.76
C LEU A 363 10.33 -7.83 2.32
N ILE A 364 9.45 -8.59 1.66
CA ILE A 364 9.65 -9.03 0.27
C ILE A 364 9.60 -7.82 -0.69
N LEU A 365 8.54 -7.01 -0.62
CA LEU A 365 8.33 -5.89 -1.54
C LEU A 365 9.44 -4.84 -1.41
N LEU A 366 9.79 -4.45 -0.18
CA LEU A 366 10.86 -3.47 0.02
C LEU A 366 12.25 -4.04 -0.30
N ALA A 367 12.48 -5.36 -0.12
CA ALA A 367 13.72 -5.99 -0.53
C ALA A 367 13.90 -5.97 -2.06
N ILE A 368 12.81 -6.17 -2.81
CA ILE A 368 12.79 -6.06 -4.27
C ILE A 368 13.12 -4.63 -4.71
N VAL A 369 12.43 -3.63 -4.10
CA VAL A 369 12.58 -2.22 -4.44
C VAL A 369 13.97 -1.68 -4.12
N PHE A 370 14.39 -1.84 -2.87
CA PHE A 370 15.63 -1.21 -2.38
C PHE A 370 16.86 -2.07 -2.56
N ARG A 371 16.72 -3.34 -2.92
CA ARG A 371 17.83 -4.28 -3.01
C ARG A 371 18.74 -4.19 -1.79
N SER A 372 18.14 -4.19 -0.60
CA SER A 372 18.77 -4.10 0.70
C SER A 372 17.99 -5.01 1.67
N ILE A 373 18.65 -5.53 2.70
CA ILE A 373 18.00 -6.25 3.81
C ILE A 373 17.63 -5.27 4.93
N TRP A 374 18.46 -4.28 5.18
CA TRP A 374 18.29 -3.42 6.35
C TRP A 374 17.13 -2.44 6.20
N VAL A 375 16.88 -1.94 4.99
CA VAL A 375 15.75 -1.03 4.73
C VAL A 375 14.41 -1.72 5.02
N PRO A 376 14.11 -2.92 4.50
CA PRO A 376 12.89 -3.66 4.86
C PRO A 376 12.75 -3.93 6.36
N VAL A 377 13.82 -4.39 7.01
CA VAL A 377 13.81 -4.71 8.45
C VAL A 377 13.51 -3.47 9.29
N THR A 378 14.15 -2.35 9.00
CA THR A 378 13.90 -1.09 9.72
C THR A 378 12.50 -0.55 9.48
N ALA A 379 11.98 -0.71 8.27
CA ALA A 379 10.60 -0.35 7.93
C ALA A 379 9.58 -1.22 8.69
N ALA A 380 9.80 -2.55 8.74
CA ALA A 380 8.93 -3.48 9.45
C ALA A 380 8.89 -3.20 10.97
N ILE A 381 10.05 -2.95 11.59
CA ILE A 381 10.14 -2.57 13.00
C ILE A 381 9.43 -1.23 13.25
N GLY A 382 9.65 -0.24 12.38
CA GLY A 382 8.98 1.05 12.47
C GLY A 382 7.46 0.92 12.36
N TYR A 383 6.98 0.11 11.43
CA TYR A 383 5.55 -0.19 11.28
C TYR A 383 4.97 -0.85 12.54
N LEU A 384 5.65 -1.87 13.11
CA LEU A 384 5.20 -2.52 14.34
C LEU A 384 5.10 -1.54 15.51
N LEU A 385 6.09 -0.67 15.67
CA LEU A 385 6.05 0.37 16.70
C LEU A 385 4.88 1.34 16.48
N SER A 386 4.62 1.74 15.23
CA SER A 386 3.53 2.65 14.90
C SER A 386 2.16 2.02 15.19
N ILE A 387 1.96 0.75 14.82
CA ILE A 387 0.66 0.09 14.98
C ILE A 387 0.35 -0.18 16.45
N VAL A 388 1.32 -0.66 17.23
CA VAL A 388 1.11 -0.92 18.65
C VAL A 388 0.89 0.39 19.42
N ALA A 389 1.61 1.46 19.07
CA ALA A 389 1.37 2.78 19.66
C ALA A 389 -0.02 3.34 19.26
N ALA A 390 -0.48 3.11 18.02
CA ALA A 390 -1.83 3.50 17.60
C ALA A 390 -2.91 2.75 18.38
N PHE A 391 -2.73 1.44 18.63
CA PHE A 391 -3.61 0.68 19.52
C PHE A 391 -3.62 1.26 20.94
N GLY A 392 -2.45 1.67 21.45
CA GLY A 392 -2.35 2.33 22.75
C GLY A 392 -3.15 3.63 22.81
N VAL A 393 -3.08 4.47 21.76
CA VAL A 393 -3.88 5.71 21.70
C VAL A 393 -5.37 5.39 21.68
N VAL A 394 -5.80 4.39 20.90
CA VAL A 394 -7.22 3.99 20.82
C VAL A 394 -7.71 3.47 22.18
N ALA A 395 -6.95 2.58 22.83
CA ALA A 395 -7.30 2.07 24.15
C ALA A 395 -7.35 3.19 25.21
N ALA A 396 -6.39 4.11 25.20
CA ALA A 396 -6.38 5.25 26.13
C ALA A 396 -7.63 6.15 25.99
N VAL A 397 -8.15 6.31 24.79
CA VAL A 397 -9.34 7.14 24.53
C VAL A 397 -10.63 6.36 24.82
N PHE A 398 -10.78 5.17 24.26
CA PHE A 398 -12.07 4.46 24.29
C PHE A 398 -12.25 3.56 25.51
N GLU A 399 -11.18 3.08 26.15
CA GLU A 399 -11.29 2.28 27.37
C GLU A 399 -10.96 3.10 28.62
N TRP A 400 -9.85 3.89 28.62
CA TRP A 400 -9.46 4.69 29.76
C TRP A 400 -10.18 6.04 29.83
N GLY A 401 -10.88 6.44 28.75
CA GLY A 401 -11.67 7.67 28.70
C GLY A 401 -10.88 8.96 28.51
N TRP A 402 -9.59 8.91 28.08
CA TRP A 402 -8.82 10.12 27.81
C TRP A 402 -9.44 10.93 26.66
N PHE A 403 -9.75 12.19 26.92
CA PHE A 403 -10.39 13.07 25.92
C PHE A 403 -11.76 12.59 25.40
N ALA A 404 -12.43 11.64 26.10
CA ALA A 404 -13.69 11.05 25.65
C ALA A 404 -14.76 12.10 25.37
N ASP A 405 -14.92 13.13 26.26
CA ASP A 405 -15.89 14.22 26.08
C ASP A 405 -15.57 15.09 24.86
N ALA A 406 -14.30 15.40 24.64
CA ALA A 406 -13.87 16.21 23.49
C ALA A 406 -14.07 15.51 22.14
N LEU A 407 -13.99 14.19 22.13
CA LEU A 407 -14.17 13.35 20.95
C LEU A 407 -15.61 12.78 20.82
N HIS A 408 -16.52 13.24 21.70
CA HIS A 408 -17.92 12.79 21.75
C HIS A 408 -18.04 11.26 21.80
N VAL A 409 -17.25 10.60 22.64
CA VAL A 409 -17.33 9.16 22.88
C VAL A 409 -18.58 8.89 23.72
N ALA A 410 -19.54 8.17 23.18
CA ALA A 410 -20.83 7.94 23.81
C ALA A 410 -20.75 7.06 25.08
N ARG A 411 -19.83 6.10 25.09
CA ARG A 411 -19.53 5.18 26.21
C ARG A 411 -18.07 4.74 26.10
N THR A 412 -17.38 4.69 27.23
CA THR A 412 -16.09 3.98 27.36
C THR A 412 -16.35 2.48 27.56
N GLY A 413 -15.52 1.64 26.94
CA GLY A 413 -15.68 0.20 27.00
C GLY A 413 -14.94 -0.52 25.90
N PRO A 414 -15.27 -1.80 25.64
CA PRO A 414 -14.61 -2.59 24.63
C PRO A 414 -14.62 -1.96 23.24
N ILE A 415 -13.56 -2.18 22.51
CA ILE A 415 -13.34 -1.65 21.17
C ILE A 415 -13.80 -2.70 20.15
N ILE A 416 -14.30 -2.21 19.00
CA ILE A 416 -14.79 -3.10 17.93
C ILE A 416 -13.74 -4.10 17.47
N SER A 417 -14.06 -5.39 17.49
CA SER A 417 -13.14 -6.52 17.34
C SER A 417 -12.37 -6.54 16.02
N PHE A 418 -12.93 -6.00 14.93
CA PHE A 418 -12.25 -5.96 13.64
C PHE A 418 -11.35 -4.74 13.46
N MET A 419 -11.35 -3.76 14.39
CA MET A 419 -10.53 -2.56 14.31
C MET A 419 -9.02 -2.88 14.15
N PRO A 420 -8.41 -3.78 14.95
CA PRO A 420 -6.98 -4.05 14.85
C PRO A 420 -6.57 -4.57 13.47
N ILE A 421 -7.33 -5.48 12.88
CA ILE A 421 -7.03 -6.06 11.57
C ILE A 421 -7.14 -4.99 10.47
N VAL A 422 -8.22 -4.19 10.49
CA VAL A 422 -8.42 -3.09 9.55
C VAL A 422 -7.29 -2.06 9.68
N LEU A 423 -6.97 -1.68 10.90
CA LEU A 423 -5.91 -0.70 11.19
C LEU A 423 -4.55 -1.19 10.69
N MET A 424 -4.22 -2.47 10.95
CA MET A 424 -2.99 -3.08 10.47
C MET A 424 -2.90 -3.06 8.93
N GLY A 425 -3.96 -3.48 8.23
CA GLY A 425 -3.96 -3.53 6.77
C GLY A 425 -3.86 -2.15 6.12
N VAL A 426 -4.63 -1.19 6.62
CA VAL A 426 -4.66 0.18 6.07
C VAL A 426 -3.37 0.93 6.38
N LEU A 427 -2.92 0.94 7.66
CA LEU A 427 -1.66 1.60 8.02
C LEU A 427 -0.46 1.00 7.32
N PHE A 428 -0.45 -0.32 7.07
CA PHE A 428 0.60 -0.94 6.29
C PHE A 428 0.71 -0.33 4.89
N GLY A 429 -0.41 -0.27 4.18
CA GLY A 429 -0.44 0.30 2.84
C GLY A 429 0.06 1.75 2.82
N LEU A 430 -0.55 2.60 3.65
CA LEU A 430 -0.19 4.03 3.75
C LEU A 430 1.24 4.25 4.26
N ALA A 431 1.72 3.38 5.14
CA ALA A 431 3.06 3.44 5.65
C ALA A 431 4.12 3.13 4.57
N MET A 432 3.87 2.17 3.68
CA MET A 432 4.83 1.79 2.64
C MET A 432 5.13 2.91 1.65
N ASP A 433 4.14 3.70 1.30
CA ASP A 433 4.24 4.78 0.31
C ASP A 433 5.32 5.80 0.70
N TYR A 434 5.27 6.30 1.93
CA TYR A 434 6.25 7.27 2.41
C TYR A 434 7.64 6.67 2.58
N GLN A 435 7.74 5.39 2.94
CA GLN A 435 9.03 4.71 3.04
C GLN A 435 9.71 4.65 1.68
N VAL A 436 8.96 4.31 0.64
CA VAL A 436 9.49 4.26 -0.72
C VAL A 436 9.99 5.64 -1.15
N PHE A 437 9.18 6.69 -1.01
CA PHE A 437 9.57 8.03 -1.42
C PHE A 437 10.77 8.60 -0.65
N LEU A 438 10.81 8.42 0.67
CA LEU A 438 11.87 8.97 1.52
C LEU A 438 13.20 8.25 1.26
N VAL A 439 13.17 6.92 1.25
CA VAL A 439 14.38 6.09 1.17
C VAL A 439 14.92 6.01 -0.25
N SER A 440 14.06 6.03 -1.30
CA SER A 440 14.52 6.12 -2.70
C SER A 440 15.38 7.36 -2.91
N ARG A 441 14.96 8.51 -2.39
CA ARG A 441 15.74 9.75 -2.54
C ARG A 441 17.08 9.68 -1.79
N MET A 442 17.09 9.09 -0.59
CA MET A 442 18.34 8.87 0.16
C MET A 442 19.28 7.95 -0.60
N ARG A 443 18.74 6.90 -1.24
CA ARG A 443 19.51 5.96 -2.05
C ARG A 443 20.06 6.61 -3.33
N GLU A 444 19.24 7.37 -4.04
CA GLU A 444 19.63 8.13 -5.23
C GLU A 444 20.83 9.05 -4.91
N ASP A 445 20.73 9.83 -3.81
CA ASP A 445 21.81 10.71 -3.38
C ASP A 445 23.07 9.92 -2.96
N PHE A 446 22.93 8.72 -2.39
CA PHE A 446 24.07 7.86 -2.04
C PHE A 446 24.77 7.28 -3.27
N VAL A 447 24.02 6.80 -4.27
CA VAL A 447 24.57 6.21 -5.49
C VAL A 447 25.30 7.26 -6.34
N HIS A 448 24.82 8.51 -6.35
CA HIS A 448 25.45 9.63 -7.07
C HIS A 448 26.56 10.34 -6.27
N ALA A 449 26.81 9.95 -5.03
CA ALA A 449 27.92 10.50 -4.25
C ALA A 449 29.27 10.11 -4.86
N ARG A 450 30.22 11.06 -4.89
CA ARG A 450 31.56 10.85 -5.49
C ARG A 450 32.51 9.99 -4.63
N GLY A 451 32.05 9.47 -3.50
CA GLY A 451 32.82 8.64 -2.57
C GLY A 451 31.98 7.50 -2.02
N SER A 452 32.62 6.50 -1.40
CA SER A 452 31.97 5.40 -0.70
C SER A 452 32.42 5.42 0.76
N GLY A 453 31.48 5.40 1.70
CA GLY A 453 31.79 5.35 3.13
C GLY A 453 30.65 5.87 4.00
N ARG A 454 30.88 5.83 5.33
CA ARG A 454 29.86 6.23 6.31
C ARG A 454 29.51 7.72 6.25
N ALA A 455 30.47 8.58 5.95
CA ALA A 455 30.23 10.02 5.91
C ALA A 455 29.33 10.40 4.74
N GLU A 456 29.57 9.80 3.57
CA GLU A 456 28.78 9.96 2.37
C GLU A 456 27.36 9.41 2.54
N ALA A 457 27.23 8.25 3.19
CA ALA A 457 25.94 7.66 3.51
C ALA A 457 25.10 8.57 4.44
N VAL A 458 25.71 9.14 5.48
CA VAL A 458 25.02 10.09 6.38
C VAL A 458 24.66 11.39 5.66
N GLU A 459 25.51 11.89 4.76
CA GLU A 459 25.19 13.09 3.98
C GLU A 459 24.07 12.82 2.97
N ALA A 460 24.03 11.65 2.35
CA ALA A 460 22.92 11.22 1.49
C ALA A 460 21.58 11.12 2.27
N VAL A 461 21.61 10.63 3.51
CA VAL A 461 20.43 10.66 4.40
C VAL A 461 19.97 12.10 4.65
N ARG A 462 20.91 13.04 4.89
CA ARG A 462 20.58 14.44 5.15
C ARG A 462 20.03 15.16 3.92
N SER A 463 20.62 14.96 2.75
CA SER A 463 20.20 15.60 1.50
C SER A 463 18.86 15.04 1.03
N GLY A 464 18.73 13.71 0.95
CA GLY A 464 17.50 13.05 0.55
C GLY A 464 16.31 13.37 1.44
N PHE A 465 16.53 13.41 2.79
CA PHE A 465 15.52 13.87 3.72
C PHE A 465 15.10 15.32 3.48
N ALA A 466 16.07 16.23 3.34
CA ALA A 466 15.76 17.65 3.16
C ALA A 466 14.96 17.92 1.88
N GLY A 467 15.18 17.12 0.83
CA GLY A 467 14.46 17.20 -0.43
C GLY A 467 13.02 16.73 -0.37
N THR A 468 12.73 15.70 0.43
CA THR A 468 11.41 15.05 0.48
C THR A 468 10.53 15.50 1.65
N ALA A 469 11.13 15.95 2.75
CA ALA A 469 10.44 16.24 4.01
C ALA A 469 9.21 17.14 3.87
N ARG A 470 9.24 18.14 2.97
CA ARG A 470 8.12 19.07 2.77
C ARG A 470 6.88 18.38 2.23
N VAL A 471 7.05 17.49 1.25
CA VAL A 471 5.94 16.80 0.59
C VAL A 471 5.37 15.74 1.54
N VAL A 472 6.25 14.95 2.19
CA VAL A 472 5.85 13.95 3.19
C VAL A 472 5.11 14.58 4.37
N THR A 473 5.58 15.72 4.89
CA THR A 473 4.88 16.45 5.97
C THR A 473 3.50 16.91 5.54
N ALA A 474 3.37 17.47 4.33
CA ALA A 474 2.09 17.93 3.82
C ALA A 474 1.11 16.77 3.65
N ALA A 475 1.55 15.68 3.05
CA ALA A 475 0.77 14.47 2.86
C ALA A 475 0.28 13.87 4.20
N ALA A 476 1.18 13.73 5.17
CA ALA A 476 0.84 13.24 6.51
C ALA A 476 -0.18 14.14 7.23
N LEU A 477 -0.02 15.47 7.14
CA LEU A 477 -0.97 16.42 7.74
C LEU A 477 -2.35 16.36 7.08
N ILE A 478 -2.41 16.19 5.75
CA ILE A 478 -3.66 16.06 5.02
C ILE A 478 -4.38 14.78 5.45
N MET A 479 -3.70 13.65 5.44
CA MET A 479 -4.32 12.39 5.84
C MET A 479 -4.73 12.40 7.30
N PHE A 480 -3.89 12.93 8.19
CA PHE A 480 -4.25 13.12 9.59
C PHE A 480 -5.53 13.93 9.73
N ALA A 481 -5.62 15.08 9.04
CA ALA A 481 -6.81 15.93 9.10
C ALA A 481 -8.06 15.24 8.54
N VAL A 482 -7.93 14.50 7.44
CA VAL A 482 -9.03 13.73 6.86
C VAL A 482 -9.52 12.69 7.86
N PHE A 483 -8.66 11.85 8.44
CA PHE A 483 -9.10 10.81 9.37
C PHE A 483 -9.64 11.39 10.69
N VAL A 484 -9.01 12.43 11.24
CA VAL A 484 -9.51 13.10 12.47
C VAL A 484 -10.92 13.67 12.26
N ALA A 485 -11.24 14.14 11.05
CA ALA A 485 -12.55 14.70 10.75
C ALA A 485 -13.71 13.68 10.90
N PHE A 486 -13.44 12.39 10.77
CA PHE A 486 -14.43 11.33 10.98
C PHE A 486 -14.61 10.93 12.45
N VAL A 487 -13.79 11.44 13.38
CA VAL A 487 -13.87 11.02 14.79
C VAL A 487 -15.06 11.64 15.53
N PRO A 488 -15.36 12.97 15.50
CA PRO A 488 -16.37 13.58 16.38
C PRO A 488 -17.81 13.16 16.06
N GLU A 489 -18.18 13.12 14.77
CA GLU A 489 -19.55 12.88 14.29
C GLU A 489 -19.71 11.56 13.55
N GLY A 490 -18.64 10.75 13.48
CA GLY A 490 -18.66 9.46 12.80
C GLY A 490 -19.54 8.43 13.52
N ASP A 491 -19.88 7.36 12.81
CA ASP A 491 -20.50 6.16 13.36
C ASP A 491 -19.66 5.64 14.53
N SER A 492 -20.30 5.26 15.64
CA SER A 492 -19.63 4.82 16.86
C SER A 492 -18.68 3.65 16.63
N SER A 493 -18.97 2.78 15.66
CA SER A 493 -18.12 1.65 15.28
C SER A 493 -16.88 2.07 14.49
N LEU A 494 -16.94 3.19 13.78
CA LEU A 494 -15.83 3.69 12.94
C LEU A 494 -14.91 4.67 13.67
N LYS A 495 -15.39 5.32 14.75
CA LYS A 495 -14.58 6.27 15.53
C LYS A 495 -13.22 5.69 15.99
N PRO A 496 -13.15 4.47 16.56
CA PRO A 496 -11.88 3.86 16.94
C PRO A 496 -10.94 3.63 15.76
N ILE A 497 -11.50 3.24 14.60
CA ILE A 497 -10.72 3.04 13.36
C ILE A 497 -10.18 4.39 12.86
N ALA A 498 -11.02 5.41 12.78
CA ALA A 498 -10.62 6.74 12.31
C ALA A 498 -9.54 7.36 13.21
N LEU A 499 -9.71 7.28 14.55
CA LEU A 499 -8.72 7.75 15.51
C LEU A 499 -7.42 6.96 15.41
N GLY A 500 -7.51 5.63 15.30
CA GLY A 500 -6.35 4.75 15.18
C GLY A 500 -5.55 5.03 13.90
N LEU A 501 -6.24 5.25 12.76
CA LEU A 501 -5.61 5.66 11.50
C LEU A 501 -4.95 7.02 11.61
N ALA A 502 -5.63 8.01 12.19
CA ALA A 502 -5.07 9.34 12.39
C ALA A 502 -3.82 9.30 13.28
N ALA A 503 -3.92 8.65 14.44
CA ALA A 503 -2.79 8.50 15.36
C ALA A 503 -1.64 7.70 14.74
N GLY A 504 -1.97 6.57 14.08
CA GLY A 504 -0.98 5.73 13.42
C GLY A 504 -0.21 6.47 12.32
N ILE A 505 -0.90 7.26 11.48
CA ILE A 505 -0.26 8.08 10.45
C ILE A 505 0.61 9.17 11.07
N ALA A 506 0.13 9.86 12.11
CA ALA A 506 0.92 10.89 12.78
C ALA A 506 2.19 10.29 13.42
N ILE A 507 2.07 9.17 14.11
CA ILE A 507 3.19 8.44 14.71
C ILE A 507 4.15 7.96 13.63
N ASP A 508 3.65 7.30 12.60
CA ASP A 508 4.47 6.74 11.52
C ASP A 508 5.22 7.85 10.76
N ALA A 509 4.52 8.89 10.31
CA ALA A 509 5.13 9.94 9.53
C ALA A 509 6.15 10.76 10.33
N PHE A 510 5.80 11.24 11.54
CA PHE A 510 6.64 12.18 12.27
C PHE A 510 7.67 11.50 13.18
N LEU A 511 7.26 10.47 13.93
CA LEU A 511 8.17 9.80 14.88
C LEU A 511 8.98 8.70 14.22
N VAL A 512 8.37 7.88 13.38
CA VAL A 512 9.09 6.76 12.76
C VAL A 512 9.86 7.25 11.52
N ARG A 513 9.19 7.81 10.51
CA ARG A 513 9.84 8.11 9.23
C ARG A 513 10.68 9.37 9.24
N MET A 514 10.19 10.43 9.86
CA MET A 514 10.94 11.69 9.90
C MET A 514 11.96 11.76 11.04
N THR A 515 11.96 10.81 11.97
CA THR A 515 12.88 10.81 13.11
C THR A 515 13.65 9.50 13.28
N LEU A 516 12.97 8.36 13.46
CA LEU A 516 13.59 7.07 13.73
C LEU A 516 14.36 6.54 12.51
N ILE A 517 13.75 6.53 11.32
CA ILE A 517 14.39 5.99 10.10
C ILE A 517 15.68 6.74 9.75
N PRO A 518 15.73 8.08 9.68
CA PRO A 518 17.00 8.79 9.45
C PRO A 518 18.05 8.52 10.53
N ALA A 519 17.64 8.36 11.81
CA ALA A 519 18.56 8.00 12.89
C ALA A 519 19.17 6.61 12.68
N VAL A 520 18.33 5.60 12.39
CA VAL A 520 18.78 4.23 12.16
C VAL A 520 19.63 4.12 10.89
N MET A 521 19.26 4.79 9.81
CA MET A 521 20.06 4.84 8.58
C MET A 521 21.44 5.49 8.84
N ALA A 522 21.51 6.54 9.65
CA ALA A 522 22.79 7.14 10.05
C ALA A 522 23.64 6.23 10.95
N ILE A 523 23.00 5.36 11.79
CA ILE A 523 23.71 4.34 12.59
C ILE A 523 24.30 3.27 11.67
N LEU A 524 23.52 2.77 10.72
CA LEU A 524 23.92 1.72 9.78
C LEU A 524 24.97 2.21 8.77
N GLY A 525 24.87 3.49 8.35
CA GLY A 525 25.75 4.09 7.34
C GLY A 525 25.68 3.35 6.00
N ASP A 526 26.81 2.98 5.43
CA ASP A 526 26.94 2.24 4.17
C ASP A 526 26.33 0.82 4.21
N ARG A 527 26.30 0.20 5.39
CA ARG A 527 25.67 -1.12 5.58
C ARG A 527 24.17 -1.11 5.29
N ALA A 528 23.52 0.04 5.44
CA ALA A 528 22.09 0.19 5.12
C ALA A 528 21.75 -0.24 3.68
N TRP A 529 22.69 -0.12 2.74
CA TRP A 529 22.53 -0.41 1.32
C TRP A 529 23.11 -1.77 0.91
N SER A 530 23.56 -2.59 1.87
CA SER A 530 24.16 -3.89 1.58
C SER A 530 23.12 -4.95 1.25
N ILE A 531 23.44 -5.79 0.26
CA ILE A 531 22.64 -6.96 -0.13
C ILE A 531 23.57 -8.18 -0.30
N PRO A 532 23.20 -9.36 0.22
CA PRO A 532 23.95 -10.59 0.02
C PRO A 532 23.97 -11.03 -1.45
N ARG A 533 25.06 -11.64 -1.88
CA ARG A 533 25.27 -12.08 -3.26
C ARG A 533 24.19 -13.06 -3.77
N TRP A 534 23.69 -13.96 -2.92
CA TRP A 534 22.62 -14.90 -3.29
C TRP A 534 21.31 -14.20 -3.62
N MET A 535 20.97 -13.16 -2.88
CA MET A 535 19.75 -12.40 -3.05
C MET A 535 19.81 -11.49 -4.29
N GLN A 536 21.02 -11.02 -4.67
CA GLN A 536 21.24 -10.26 -5.91
C GLN A 536 20.85 -11.04 -7.16
N ARG A 537 21.01 -12.38 -7.13
CA ARG A 537 20.70 -13.27 -8.27
C ARG A 537 19.22 -13.58 -8.41
N ILE A 538 18.46 -13.51 -7.31
CA ILE A 538 17.05 -13.91 -7.25
C ILE A 538 16.12 -12.70 -7.48
N LEU A 539 16.49 -11.51 -6.98
CA LEU A 539 15.62 -10.35 -7.02
C LEU A 539 15.57 -9.71 -8.43
N PRO A 540 14.35 -9.47 -8.95
CA PRO A 540 14.18 -8.75 -10.21
C PRO A 540 14.71 -7.31 -10.11
N HIS A 541 15.07 -6.72 -11.25
CA HIS A 541 15.45 -5.31 -11.34
C HIS A 541 14.18 -4.50 -11.61
N VAL A 542 13.70 -3.77 -10.62
CA VAL A 542 12.53 -2.89 -10.75
C VAL A 542 13.06 -1.45 -10.74
N ASP A 543 12.92 -0.77 -11.88
CA ASP A 543 13.31 0.63 -12.04
C ASP A 543 12.15 1.54 -11.54
N ILE A 544 12.20 1.93 -10.28
CA ILE A 544 11.23 2.88 -9.70
C ILE A 544 11.73 4.32 -9.83
N GLU A 545 13.04 4.50 -10.03
CA GLU A 545 13.69 5.80 -10.09
C GLU A 545 13.59 6.43 -11.48
N GLY A 546 13.19 5.65 -12.51
CA GLY A 546 13.07 6.12 -13.88
C GLY A 546 14.44 6.32 -14.56
N GLU A 547 15.49 5.63 -14.07
CA GLU A 547 16.84 5.68 -14.66
C GLU A 547 16.84 5.36 -16.16
N ALA A 548 15.97 4.40 -16.57
CA ALA A 548 15.84 4.05 -17.99
C ALA A 548 15.34 5.24 -18.82
N VAL A 549 14.39 6.01 -18.31
CA VAL A 549 13.84 7.20 -18.98
C VAL A 549 14.86 8.34 -18.98
N GLU A 550 15.63 8.52 -17.90
CA GLU A 550 16.68 9.53 -17.83
C GLU A 550 17.85 9.20 -18.76
N ARG A 551 18.25 7.93 -18.83
CA ARG A 551 19.28 7.45 -19.75
C ARG A 551 18.84 7.59 -21.22
N GLU A 552 17.58 7.22 -21.52
CA GLU A 552 17.00 7.39 -22.86
C GLU A 552 17.05 8.86 -23.31
N ARG A 553 16.73 9.79 -22.39
CA ARG A 553 16.75 11.24 -22.67
C ARG A 553 18.15 11.86 -22.72
N ALA A 554 19.05 11.47 -21.81
CA ALA A 554 20.43 11.93 -21.85
C ALA A 554 21.10 11.58 -23.17
N LEU A 555 20.60 10.54 -23.81
CA LEU A 555 21.06 10.05 -25.11
C LEU A 555 20.11 10.40 -26.26
N ASP A 556 19.10 11.23 -26.06
CA ASP A 556 18.07 11.53 -27.08
C ASP A 556 18.69 12.18 -28.35
N ALA A 557 19.66 13.07 -28.17
CA ALA A 557 20.41 13.70 -29.23
C ALA A 557 21.61 12.85 -29.72
N TRP A 558 21.97 11.75 -29.04
CA TRP A 558 23.07 10.88 -29.45
C TRP A 558 22.57 9.86 -30.49
N PRO A 559 23.31 9.55 -31.58
CA PRO A 559 24.68 9.98 -31.88
C PRO A 559 24.80 11.35 -32.57
N GLY A 560 23.70 12.03 -32.93
CA GLY A 560 23.68 13.37 -33.53
C GLY A 560 24.06 13.41 -35.01
N ASP A 561 24.50 12.28 -35.59
CA ASP A 561 24.96 12.13 -36.98
C ASP A 561 23.89 11.48 -37.89
N GLY A 562 22.68 11.20 -37.39
CA GLY A 562 21.60 10.59 -38.16
C GLY A 562 21.78 9.11 -38.45
N SER A 563 22.73 8.42 -37.81
CA SER A 563 22.97 6.99 -38.00
C SER A 563 21.77 6.15 -37.61
N ILE A 564 21.40 5.15 -38.42
CA ILE A 564 20.34 4.18 -38.11
C ILE A 564 20.81 3.11 -37.11
N VAL A 565 22.10 2.80 -37.09
CA VAL A 565 22.78 2.02 -36.08
C VAL A 565 23.95 2.81 -35.53
N ALA A 566 24.01 2.98 -34.24
CA ALA A 566 25.13 3.62 -33.57
C ALA A 566 25.49 2.80 -32.30
N ALA A 567 26.74 2.44 -32.17
CA ALA A 567 27.29 1.81 -30.96
C ALA A 567 28.60 2.53 -30.57
N ASP A 568 28.76 2.79 -29.28
CA ASP A 568 29.99 3.31 -28.67
C ASP A 568 30.32 2.49 -27.43
N GLU A 569 31.60 2.03 -27.41
CA GLU A 569 32.15 1.24 -26.29
C GLU A 569 31.27 0.06 -25.92
N LEU A 570 30.75 -0.65 -26.94
CA LEU A 570 29.86 -1.77 -26.76
C LEU A 570 30.63 -3.00 -26.29
N ASP A 571 30.25 -3.53 -25.11
CA ASP A 571 30.84 -4.75 -24.56
C ASP A 571 29.81 -5.88 -24.54
N VAL A 572 30.27 -7.06 -24.94
CA VAL A 572 29.52 -8.31 -24.84
C VAL A 572 30.49 -9.41 -24.40
N ASP A 573 30.54 -9.65 -23.09
CA ASP A 573 31.55 -10.51 -22.45
C ASP A 573 31.52 -11.95 -22.97
N ASP A 574 30.34 -12.54 -23.12
CA ASP A 574 30.16 -13.91 -23.62
C ASP A 574 30.64 -14.12 -25.06
N ALA A 575 30.78 -13.05 -25.82
CA ALA A 575 31.25 -13.05 -27.20
C ALA A 575 32.70 -12.53 -27.35
N GLY A 576 33.31 -12.08 -26.27
CA GLY A 576 34.64 -11.47 -26.29
C GLY A 576 34.68 -10.14 -27.06
N ILE A 577 33.55 -9.42 -27.17
CA ILE A 577 33.46 -8.11 -27.80
C ILE A 577 33.70 -7.05 -26.73
N GLN A 578 34.71 -6.20 -26.91
CA GLN A 578 35.05 -5.12 -26.01
C GLN A 578 35.26 -3.80 -26.77
N GLY A 579 34.64 -2.72 -26.30
CA GLY A 579 34.83 -1.37 -26.82
C GLY A 579 34.39 -1.19 -28.26
N ALA A 580 33.46 -2.00 -28.80
CA ALA A 580 33.06 -1.95 -30.19
C ALA A 580 32.38 -0.62 -30.53
N ARG A 581 32.76 -0.03 -31.69
CA ARG A 581 32.16 1.19 -32.23
C ARG A 581 31.63 0.93 -33.62
N LEU A 582 30.35 1.23 -33.83
CA LEU A 582 29.65 1.02 -35.10
C LEU A 582 28.85 2.27 -35.45
N ARG A 583 28.85 2.58 -36.75
CA ARG A 583 27.98 3.63 -37.33
C ARG A 583 27.46 3.13 -38.68
N LEU A 584 26.16 3.22 -38.87
CA LEU A 584 25.47 2.90 -40.13
C LEU A 584 24.51 4.02 -40.48
N ALA A 585 24.71 4.66 -41.59
CA ALA A 585 23.81 5.70 -42.12
C ALA A 585 22.55 5.07 -42.73
N PRO A 586 21.40 5.78 -42.77
CA PRO A 586 20.22 5.33 -43.49
C PRO A 586 20.54 5.01 -44.95
N GLY A 587 20.01 3.90 -45.46
CA GLY A 587 20.26 3.40 -46.81
C GLY A 587 21.68 2.84 -47.03
N GLY A 588 22.52 2.83 -46.01
CA GLY A 588 23.87 2.25 -46.08
C GLY A 588 23.88 0.74 -45.79
N SER A 589 24.99 0.10 -46.13
CA SER A 589 25.31 -1.27 -45.74
C SER A 589 26.61 -1.31 -44.94
N LEU A 590 26.66 -2.18 -43.95
CA LEU A 590 27.81 -2.38 -43.06
C LEU A 590 28.18 -3.87 -43.05
N VAL A 591 29.40 -4.17 -43.46
CA VAL A 591 29.94 -5.52 -43.36
C VAL A 591 30.83 -5.61 -42.12
N VAL A 592 30.51 -6.54 -41.24
CA VAL A 592 31.30 -6.81 -40.05
C VAL A 592 32.00 -8.15 -40.21
N THR A 593 33.31 -8.14 -40.04
CA THR A 593 34.14 -9.36 -40.08
C THR A 593 34.82 -9.57 -38.74
N GLY A 594 35.00 -10.82 -38.35
CA GLY A 594 35.60 -11.16 -37.08
C GLY A 594 36.20 -12.57 -37.05
N ALA A 595 37.07 -12.82 -36.09
CA ALA A 595 37.82 -14.09 -35.96
C ALA A 595 36.96 -15.29 -35.53
N THR A 596 35.84 -15.06 -34.87
CA THR A 596 34.99 -16.12 -34.37
C THR A 596 33.54 -16.00 -34.83
N PRO A 597 32.96 -16.99 -35.45
CA PRO A 597 31.55 -16.99 -35.89
C PRO A 597 30.57 -16.71 -34.71
N ARG A 598 30.94 -17.17 -33.52
CA ARG A 598 30.12 -16.96 -32.33
C ARG A 598 30.00 -15.45 -31.98
N ALA A 599 31.11 -14.70 -32.06
CA ALA A 599 31.09 -13.28 -31.76
C ALA A 599 30.23 -12.52 -32.75
N LEU A 600 30.34 -12.83 -34.07
CA LEU A 600 29.54 -12.22 -35.13
C LEU A 600 28.05 -12.47 -34.96
N ARG A 601 27.67 -13.73 -34.66
CA ARG A 601 26.27 -14.11 -34.36
C ARG A 601 25.75 -13.37 -33.14
N THR A 602 26.52 -13.32 -32.07
CA THR A 602 26.08 -12.64 -30.85
C THR A 602 25.90 -11.15 -31.11
N LEU A 603 26.79 -10.51 -31.87
CA LEU A 603 26.64 -9.11 -32.29
C LEU A 603 25.36 -8.91 -33.13
N ALA A 604 25.07 -9.78 -34.07
CA ALA A 604 23.84 -9.74 -34.86
C ALA A 604 22.59 -9.80 -33.98
N LEU A 605 22.59 -10.69 -32.98
CA LEU A 605 21.50 -10.81 -32.01
C LEU A 605 21.39 -9.62 -31.07
N VAL A 606 22.52 -9.00 -30.67
CA VAL A 606 22.54 -7.77 -29.86
C VAL A 606 21.97 -6.61 -30.65
N LEU A 607 22.40 -6.40 -31.88
CA LEU A 607 21.86 -5.37 -32.78
C LEU A 607 20.38 -5.56 -33.08
N GLY A 608 19.94 -6.83 -33.19
CA GLY A 608 18.53 -7.21 -33.34
C GLY A 608 17.71 -7.13 -32.06
N GLY A 609 18.27 -6.68 -30.92
CA GLY A 609 17.58 -6.56 -29.64
C GLY A 609 17.20 -7.90 -28.99
N ARG A 610 17.81 -9.01 -29.40
CA ARG A 610 17.53 -10.38 -28.89
C ARG A 610 18.46 -10.79 -27.75
N VAL A 611 19.64 -10.19 -27.68
CA VAL A 611 20.64 -10.34 -26.60
C VAL A 611 20.93 -8.97 -26.00
N LYS A 612 21.10 -8.91 -24.71
CA LYS A 612 21.44 -7.66 -24.00
C LYS A 612 22.95 -7.46 -23.99
N PRO A 613 23.47 -6.25 -24.34
CA PRO A 613 24.88 -5.93 -24.14
C PRO A 613 25.20 -5.77 -22.64
N ASP A 614 26.45 -6.07 -22.25
CA ASP A 614 26.92 -5.95 -20.88
C ASP A 614 27.26 -4.51 -20.52
N ALA A 615 27.90 -3.76 -21.45
CA ALA A 615 28.18 -2.34 -21.29
C ALA A 615 28.13 -1.58 -22.63
N GLY A 616 28.30 -0.25 -22.57
CA GLY A 616 28.32 0.62 -23.74
C GLY A 616 26.97 1.22 -24.10
N ARG A 617 26.93 1.94 -25.25
CA ARG A 617 25.74 2.60 -25.78
C ARG A 617 25.39 1.99 -27.13
N LEU A 618 24.12 1.66 -27.30
CA LEU A 618 23.64 1.09 -28.56
C LEU A 618 22.28 1.70 -28.91
N ARG A 619 22.19 2.30 -30.12
CA ARG A 619 20.94 2.76 -30.72
C ARG A 619 20.71 2.05 -32.03
N VAL A 620 19.53 1.51 -32.24
CA VAL A 620 19.15 0.83 -33.48
C VAL A 620 17.80 1.38 -33.93
N THR A 621 17.71 1.82 -35.18
CA THR A 621 16.49 2.43 -35.76
C THR A 621 15.90 3.54 -34.91
N GLY A 622 16.75 4.39 -34.33
CA GLY A 622 16.34 5.49 -33.47
C GLY A 622 16.04 5.12 -32.02
N HIS A 623 16.11 3.82 -31.62
CA HIS A 623 15.73 3.33 -30.30
C HIS A 623 16.94 2.81 -29.52
N LEU A 624 17.04 3.23 -28.25
CA LEU A 624 18.12 2.80 -27.35
C LEU A 624 17.91 1.38 -26.83
N LEU A 625 18.94 0.57 -26.90
CA LEU A 625 19.00 -0.77 -26.33
C LEU A 625 19.78 -0.76 -24.99
N PRO A 626 19.40 -1.60 -24.03
CA PRO A 626 18.36 -2.64 -24.08
C PRO A 626 16.92 -2.15 -23.78
N GLY A 627 16.69 -0.88 -23.45
CA GLY A 627 15.40 -0.36 -22.97
C GLY A 627 14.23 -0.63 -23.94
N ARG A 628 14.47 -0.47 -25.26
CA ARG A 628 13.46 -0.65 -26.32
C ARG A 628 13.61 -1.95 -27.11
N SER A 629 14.20 -3.00 -26.51
CA SER A 629 14.44 -4.27 -27.19
C SER A 629 13.19 -4.91 -27.81
N ALA A 630 12.03 -4.76 -27.17
CA ALA A 630 10.77 -5.30 -27.69
C ALA A 630 10.37 -4.64 -29.03
N TRP A 631 10.51 -3.31 -29.10
CA TRP A 631 10.23 -2.55 -30.33
C TRP A 631 11.23 -2.92 -31.44
N VAL A 632 12.54 -2.94 -31.10
CA VAL A 632 13.60 -3.29 -32.07
C VAL A 632 13.39 -4.70 -32.62
N ARG A 633 13.05 -5.69 -31.77
CA ARG A 633 12.73 -7.05 -32.24
C ARG A 633 11.57 -7.11 -33.23
N ALA A 634 10.60 -6.22 -33.09
CA ALA A 634 9.44 -6.18 -33.99
C ALA A 634 9.71 -5.47 -35.32
N HIS A 635 10.74 -4.61 -35.37
CA HIS A 635 11.03 -3.75 -36.55
C HIS A 635 12.40 -4.00 -37.18
N VAL A 636 13.22 -4.91 -36.64
CA VAL A 636 14.53 -5.29 -37.15
C VAL A 636 14.54 -6.76 -37.52
N GLY A 637 14.71 -7.04 -38.78
CA GLY A 637 14.83 -8.40 -39.30
C GLY A 637 16.23 -8.97 -38.99
N VAL A 638 16.28 -10.22 -38.49
CA VAL A 638 17.56 -10.94 -38.31
C VAL A 638 17.41 -12.31 -38.97
N ALA A 639 18.26 -12.61 -39.92
CA ALA A 639 18.34 -13.90 -40.57
C ALA A 639 19.71 -14.57 -40.29
N LEU A 640 19.66 -15.79 -39.78
CA LEU A 640 20.82 -16.64 -39.49
C LEU A 640 20.96 -17.66 -40.64
N LEU A 641 21.75 -17.31 -41.65
CA LEU A 641 21.76 -18.01 -42.94
C LEU A 641 22.55 -19.36 -42.95
N ASP A 642 23.01 -19.81 -41.80
CA ASP A 642 23.68 -21.09 -41.61
C ASP A 642 22.74 -22.24 -41.15
N GLU A 643 21.47 -21.97 -40.96
CA GLU A 643 20.45 -22.94 -40.63
C GLU A 643 19.80 -23.57 -41.89
N PRO A 644 19.16 -24.76 -41.77
CA PRO A 644 18.73 -25.54 -42.92
C PRO A 644 17.69 -24.89 -43.85
N ASP A 645 17.01 -23.79 -43.41
CA ASP A 645 15.97 -23.11 -44.20
C ASP A 645 16.25 -21.62 -44.41
N THR A 646 17.32 -21.32 -45.14
CA THR A 646 17.79 -19.97 -45.44
C THR A 646 16.71 -19.12 -46.13
N GLY A 647 15.89 -19.71 -46.99
CA GLY A 647 14.84 -18.99 -47.71
C GLY A 647 13.68 -18.55 -46.84
N ALA A 648 13.27 -19.37 -45.88
CA ALA A 648 12.22 -19.04 -44.93
C ALA A 648 12.69 -17.98 -43.94
N GLN A 649 13.92 -18.10 -43.43
CA GLN A 649 14.50 -17.11 -42.51
C GLN A 649 14.66 -15.72 -43.12
N LEU A 650 15.11 -15.64 -44.35
CA LEU A 650 15.18 -14.40 -45.10
C LEU A 650 13.78 -13.82 -45.33
N GLY A 651 12.81 -14.70 -45.71
CA GLY A 651 11.42 -14.27 -45.88
C GLY A 651 10.77 -13.78 -44.59
N GLU A 652 11.16 -14.32 -43.43
CA GLU A 652 10.69 -13.85 -42.12
C GLU A 652 11.37 -12.54 -41.74
N ALA A 653 12.67 -12.38 -41.97
CA ALA A 653 13.40 -11.17 -41.67
C ALA A 653 12.94 -9.98 -42.52
N LEU A 654 12.38 -10.23 -43.71
CA LEU A 654 11.85 -9.22 -44.63
C LEU A 654 10.34 -9.01 -44.49
N ARG A 655 9.66 -9.75 -43.60
CA ARG A 655 8.21 -9.58 -43.35
C ARG A 655 7.92 -8.25 -42.66
N GLY A 656 7.06 -7.43 -43.24
CA GLY A 656 6.58 -6.18 -42.66
C GLY A 656 7.45 -4.98 -43.03
N ARG A 657 7.24 -3.87 -42.31
CA ARG A 657 8.05 -2.63 -42.50
C ARG A 657 9.32 -2.72 -41.65
N THR A 658 10.30 -3.48 -42.10
CA THR A 658 11.60 -3.59 -41.42
C THR A 658 12.49 -2.40 -41.78
N GLY A 659 12.88 -1.59 -40.79
CA GLY A 659 13.79 -0.47 -40.97
C GLY A 659 15.28 -0.86 -41.05
N LEU A 660 15.62 -2.11 -40.71
CA LEU A 660 16.98 -2.66 -40.73
C LEU A 660 16.89 -4.18 -40.86
N VAL A 661 17.74 -4.74 -41.73
CA VAL A 661 17.91 -6.20 -41.89
C VAL A 661 19.33 -6.59 -41.55
N ILE A 662 19.50 -7.58 -40.70
CA ILE A 662 20.80 -8.09 -40.27
C ILE A 662 20.91 -9.53 -40.76
N LEU A 663 21.98 -9.82 -41.49
CA LEU A 663 22.28 -11.12 -42.07
C LEU A 663 23.55 -11.70 -41.44
N ASP A 664 23.48 -12.88 -40.86
CA ASP A 664 24.63 -13.64 -40.33
C ASP A 664 24.90 -14.86 -41.23
N GLY A 665 26.14 -15.12 -41.60
CA GLY A 665 26.53 -16.28 -42.41
C GLY A 665 26.41 -16.12 -43.92
N VAL A 666 26.44 -14.88 -44.44
CA VAL A 666 26.31 -14.57 -45.89
C VAL A 666 27.38 -15.23 -46.73
N GLU A 667 28.58 -15.47 -46.18
CA GLU A 667 29.68 -16.16 -46.85
C GLU A 667 29.37 -17.65 -47.18
N ARG A 668 28.40 -18.23 -46.52
CA ARG A 668 28.01 -19.65 -46.70
C ARG A 668 26.96 -19.86 -47.80
N ILE A 669 26.40 -18.80 -48.30
CA ILE A 669 25.41 -18.85 -49.39
C ILE A 669 26.12 -19.24 -50.71
N PRO A 670 25.60 -20.23 -51.42
CA PRO A 670 26.11 -20.60 -52.75
C PRO A 670 26.12 -19.42 -53.72
N ALA A 671 27.12 -19.34 -54.61
CA ALA A 671 27.23 -18.23 -55.56
C ALA A 671 25.98 -18.06 -56.43
N SER A 672 25.31 -19.19 -56.77
CA SER A 672 24.05 -19.20 -57.54
C SER A 672 22.90 -18.47 -56.85
N ASP A 673 22.88 -18.43 -55.52
CA ASP A 673 21.76 -17.90 -54.74
C ASP A 673 22.01 -16.46 -54.27
N ARG A 674 23.25 -15.96 -54.38
CA ARG A 674 23.64 -14.58 -53.99
C ARG A 674 22.95 -13.54 -54.84
N ASP A 675 22.80 -13.77 -56.15
CA ASP A 675 22.11 -12.82 -57.04
C ASP A 675 20.60 -12.73 -56.69
N GLN A 676 19.97 -13.84 -56.31
CA GLN A 676 18.61 -13.84 -55.82
C GLN A 676 18.45 -13.13 -54.46
N LEU A 677 19.43 -13.27 -53.58
CA LEU A 677 19.45 -12.54 -52.28
C LEU A 677 19.52 -11.04 -52.51
N VAL A 678 20.45 -10.59 -53.39
CA VAL A 678 20.61 -9.17 -53.73
C VAL A 678 19.37 -8.59 -54.38
N ALA A 679 18.71 -9.37 -55.29
CA ALA A 679 17.47 -8.91 -55.89
C ALA A 679 16.35 -8.74 -54.86
N ARG A 680 16.14 -9.72 -53.96
CA ARG A 680 15.15 -9.63 -52.87
C ARG A 680 15.42 -8.51 -51.88
N LEU A 681 16.69 -8.21 -51.55
CA LEU A 681 17.06 -7.08 -50.68
C LEU A 681 16.81 -5.74 -51.37
N ARG A 682 16.98 -5.63 -52.67
CA ARG A 682 16.66 -4.43 -53.46
C ARG A 682 15.16 -4.20 -53.54
N ASP A 683 14.38 -5.26 -53.84
CA ASP A 683 12.91 -5.19 -53.91
C ASP A 683 12.27 -4.85 -52.56
N ALA A 684 12.94 -5.14 -51.43
CA ALA A 684 12.49 -4.79 -50.11
C ALA A 684 12.95 -3.41 -49.63
N GLY A 685 13.92 -2.78 -50.31
CA GLY A 685 14.45 -1.45 -50.01
C GLY A 685 13.77 -0.31 -50.75
N ASP A 686 13.04 -0.63 -51.82
CA ASP A 686 12.12 0.27 -52.54
C ASP A 686 10.70 0.22 -51.91
#